data_ba8160d5fb691e5b81833de7fdaca69b
#
_entry.id   ba8160d5fb691e5b81833de7fdaca69b
#
_cell.length_a   1.000
_cell.length_b   1.000
_cell.length_c   1.000
_cell.angle_alpha   90.00
_cell.angle_beta   90.00
_cell.angle_gamma   90.00
#
_symmetry.space_group_name_H-M   'P 1'
#
loop_
_entity.id
_entity.type
_entity.pdbx_description
1 polymer ?
#
loop_
_entity_poly.entity_id
_entity_poly.type
_entity_poly.pdbx_seq_one_letter_code
_entity_poly.pdbx_strand_id
1 'polypeptide(L)'
;MVNVDVEKTANFDHQAQQIKRLLKVEGLQTYVTSDTLLADEFSNTTEEGIKKTAVIAIIFIFIVLVLVFRSLIIPLVSLLNVGIAMIISLSLVMNLAKYFNFPISDFTQVFLVIILFGIGTDYNILLYDKFKEELANSNQYQAINVVKASAGRTILYSGLSVFIGFAALSFAKFSFYRSAVSCSVGVLVLLAVLLTLNYFFMAVLGRKLFWPSHNFKVQQSSQFWRFLSQRGLKQPLIYIVIFGVIAGITIVNAPQQLNFNSADEVPNSNLIKKGYLIAQRDFSKGKISPTTINIKLNHPLNNQQDLAAIDQITNAVKKNSGVKSVMSVTQPTGRPLNQLYVKNQLKTVLTGLQQSQTGLTTIKNGLQNASNQLASANIKEQLAQVQQLADGSQRLADASGQFNTGLNQYVAGTNQYLAGTNQLASGIGQLQVGINPFASGINQVTSASQKLNQSVTEANQQIQQLSSLMNSHSNGSYFAMASQLNQGTSQLAGALTTINRQVPTLSQGINQLTNGSSELTHTGNQLKTAGNQLTSGGQQLNGGINQVNGGVQQLNHQLQAMSSQLNQLEAGLNQAVSGLDKVQNGISEVQSYLSELKNSPAGNQLNIPRNELNNSDLVTSYNIYMNKDRQLTQLSVVLKADPNSHTAAKTVKQLEKDVKAQIKATSLSKAKVAIGGQTSQNLDLETLSQGDFTRTAMIMIIGIGIALLFFTRSVLQPMVIIATLVGTYYTAINLTALIAQHFFHERMLTWNAPFFTFIMLVALGVDYSIFLMMRYRDEELVDPGNQVKHILQAATVIGTVVMSAIIILSGTFAALIPSGVMTLIQVAIAVILGLMILVTVLPIIMSAYVKLTYDSRVNRGIGIKNNTK
;
A
#
# COMPACT_ATOMS: atom_id res chain seq x y z
N MET A 1 3.32 7.51 -21.16
CA MET A 1 3.32 7.97 -19.75
C MET A 1 4.74 8.37 -19.38
N VAL A 2 4.95 9.57 -18.89
CA VAL A 2 6.23 10.05 -18.39
C VAL A 2 6.07 10.19 -16.87
N ASN A 3 6.95 9.57 -16.12
CA ASN A 3 7.01 9.73 -14.67
C ASN A 3 7.92 10.89 -14.35
N VAL A 4 7.45 11.80 -13.51
CA VAL A 4 8.20 12.98 -13.06
C VAL A 4 8.28 12.91 -11.55
N ASP A 5 9.50 12.82 -11.02
CA ASP A 5 9.75 12.89 -9.58
C ASP A 5 9.82 14.37 -9.17
N VAL A 6 8.95 14.74 -8.25
CA VAL A 6 8.86 16.11 -7.73
C VAL A 6 9.27 16.09 -6.26
N GLU A 7 10.11 17.06 -5.85
CA GLU A 7 10.43 17.21 -4.42
C GLU A 7 9.18 17.57 -3.62
N LYS A 8 8.99 16.89 -2.50
CA LYS A 8 7.87 17.12 -1.60
C LYS A 8 8.06 18.48 -0.89
N THR A 9 7.56 19.54 -1.50
CA THR A 9 7.56 20.89 -0.93
C THR A 9 6.18 21.29 -0.46
N ALA A 10 6.08 22.34 0.37
CA ALA A 10 4.80 22.89 0.84
C ALA A 10 3.91 23.44 -0.29
N ASN A 11 4.46 23.63 -1.50
CA ASN A 11 3.76 24.21 -2.66
C ASN A 11 3.58 23.20 -3.81
N PHE A 12 3.20 21.96 -3.50
CA PHE A 12 3.04 20.88 -4.47
C PHE A 12 2.02 21.23 -5.57
N ASP A 13 0.89 21.84 -5.23
CA ASP A 13 -0.13 22.30 -6.19
C ASP A 13 0.42 23.34 -7.19
N HIS A 14 1.25 24.24 -6.72
CA HIS A 14 1.86 25.24 -7.58
C HIS A 14 2.84 24.60 -8.58
N GLN A 15 3.61 23.60 -8.14
CA GLN A 15 4.51 22.84 -9.02
C GLN A 15 3.72 22.02 -10.05
N ALA A 16 2.64 21.36 -9.63
CA ALA A 16 1.77 20.63 -10.54
C ALA A 16 1.13 21.54 -11.61
N GLN A 17 0.71 22.74 -11.23
CA GLN A 17 0.20 23.74 -12.16
C GLN A 17 1.28 24.26 -13.13
N GLN A 18 2.53 24.43 -12.67
CA GLN A 18 3.66 24.79 -13.55
C GLN A 18 3.92 23.68 -14.56
N ILE A 19 4.00 22.43 -14.13
CA ILE A 19 4.16 21.26 -15.01
C ILE A 19 3.01 21.21 -16.03
N LYS A 20 1.77 21.43 -15.61
CA LYS A 20 0.61 21.46 -16.51
C LYS A 20 0.69 22.56 -17.57
N ARG A 21 1.27 23.72 -17.22
CA ARG A 21 1.48 24.84 -18.19
C ARG A 21 2.57 24.48 -19.21
N LEU A 22 3.66 23.85 -18.76
CA LEU A 22 4.78 23.43 -19.62
C LEU A 22 4.38 22.31 -20.59
N LEU A 23 3.39 21.49 -20.22
CA LEU A 23 2.90 20.37 -21.03
C LEU A 23 1.81 20.77 -22.04
N LYS A 24 1.44 22.04 -22.16
CA LYS A 24 0.53 22.52 -23.21
C LYS A 24 1.24 22.46 -24.57
N VAL A 25 1.04 21.36 -25.30
CA VAL A 25 1.55 21.17 -26.66
C VAL A 25 0.36 21.19 -27.62
N GLU A 26 0.43 21.98 -28.67
CA GLU A 26 -0.61 22.09 -29.68
C GLU A 26 -0.81 20.72 -30.40
N GLY A 27 -2.06 20.26 -30.47
CA GLY A 27 -2.40 18.97 -31.08
C GLY A 27 -2.28 17.75 -30.16
N LEU A 28 -1.82 17.89 -28.90
CA LEU A 28 -1.72 16.81 -27.94
C LEU A 28 -2.63 17.05 -26.71
N GLN A 29 -3.39 16.04 -26.32
CA GLN A 29 -4.11 16.04 -25.04
C GLN A 29 -3.17 15.52 -23.95
N THR A 30 -2.74 16.39 -23.07
CA THR A 30 -1.85 16.09 -21.96
C THR A 30 -2.59 16.17 -20.63
N TYR A 31 -2.35 15.21 -19.77
CA TYR A 31 -2.94 15.15 -18.43
C TYR A 31 -1.83 14.94 -17.39
N VAL A 32 -1.90 15.69 -16.30
CA VAL A 32 -1.05 15.49 -15.12
C VAL A 32 -1.90 14.81 -14.05
N THR A 33 -1.43 13.70 -13.53
CA THR A 33 -2.14 12.93 -12.49
C THR A 33 -1.17 12.21 -11.57
N SER A 34 -1.54 12.06 -10.32
CA SER A 34 -0.88 11.22 -9.32
C SER A 34 -1.88 10.90 -8.20
N ASP A 35 -1.57 9.91 -7.35
CA ASP A 35 -2.38 9.62 -6.16
C ASP A 35 -2.44 10.82 -5.20
N THR A 36 -1.32 11.56 -5.06
CA THR A 36 -1.26 12.78 -4.23
C THR A 36 -2.15 13.89 -4.81
N LEU A 37 -2.07 14.16 -6.12
CA LEU A 37 -2.92 15.16 -6.76
C LEU A 37 -4.42 14.81 -6.69
N LEU A 38 -4.75 13.52 -6.74
CA LEU A 38 -6.14 13.07 -6.54
C LEU A 38 -6.61 13.31 -5.11
N ALA A 39 -5.74 13.10 -4.11
CA ALA A 39 -6.06 13.36 -2.72
C ALA A 39 -6.24 14.87 -2.45
N ASP A 40 -5.37 15.72 -3.00
CA ASP A 40 -5.49 17.18 -2.89
C ASP A 40 -6.76 17.69 -3.60
N GLU A 41 -7.08 17.13 -4.77
CA GLU A 41 -8.29 17.48 -5.52
C GLU A 41 -9.57 17.02 -4.81
N PHE A 42 -9.52 15.90 -4.10
CA PHE A 42 -10.59 15.46 -3.22
C PHE A 42 -10.83 16.48 -2.10
N SER A 43 -9.77 16.96 -1.44
CA SER A 43 -9.86 17.99 -0.40
C SER A 43 -10.46 19.29 -0.97
N ASN A 44 -9.98 19.77 -2.12
CA ASN A 44 -10.48 20.96 -2.81
C ASN A 44 -11.95 20.80 -3.23
N THR A 45 -12.30 19.66 -3.83
CA THR A 45 -13.68 19.34 -4.22
C THR A 45 -14.60 19.30 -3.01
N THR A 46 -14.12 18.76 -1.89
CA THR A 46 -14.86 18.73 -0.62
C THR A 46 -15.09 20.15 -0.10
N GLU A 47 -14.07 21.01 -0.09
CA GLU A 47 -14.20 22.40 0.36
C GLU A 47 -15.18 23.19 -0.52
N GLU A 48 -15.08 23.09 -1.84
CA GLU A 48 -16.03 23.72 -2.76
C GLU A 48 -17.45 23.16 -2.58
N GLY A 49 -17.58 21.85 -2.41
CA GLY A 49 -18.84 21.16 -2.13
C GLY A 49 -19.48 21.68 -0.86
N ILE A 50 -18.71 21.91 0.20
CA ILE A 50 -19.19 22.48 1.46
C ILE A 50 -19.79 23.88 1.24
N LYS A 51 -19.08 24.76 0.53
CA LYS A 51 -19.55 26.13 0.25
C LYS A 51 -20.89 26.10 -0.50
N LYS A 52 -21.01 25.29 -1.55
CA LYS A 52 -22.26 25.10 -2.30
C LYS A 52 -23.38 24.56 -1.43
N THR A 53 -23.08 23.51 -0.67
CA THR A 53 -24.02 22.84 0.24
C THR A 53 -24.54 23.79 1.31
N ALA A 54 -23.68 24.59 1.93
CA ALA A 54 -24.07 25.53 2.99
C ALA A 54 -25.08 26.56 2.46
N VAL A 55 -24.82 27.13 1.26
CA VAL A 55 -25.75 28.09 0.65
C VAL A 55 -27.09 27.44 0.32
N ILE A 56 -27.10 26.26 -0.29
CA ILE A 56 -28.33 25.54 -0.63
C ILE A 56 -29.13 25.19 0.64
N ALA A 57 -28.45 24.69 1.69
CA ALA A 57 -29.06 24.35 2.97
C ALA A 57 -29.67 25.55 3.64
N ILE A 58 -28.99 26.70 3.71
CA ILE A 58 -29.50 27.93 4.29
C ILE A 58 -30.77 28.40 3.57
N ILE A 59 -30.75 28.41 2.24
CA ILE A 59 -31.91 28.81 1.44
C ILE A 59 -33.08 27.84 1.67
N PHE A 60 -32.81 26.54 1.64
CA PHE A 60 -33.82 25.52 1.87
C PHE A 60 -34.44 25.62 3.26
N ILE A 61 -33.60 25.70 4.31
CA ILE A 61 -34.04 25.83 5.68
C ILE A 61 -34.90 27.11 5.85
N PHE A 62 -34.47 28.22 5.28
CA PHE A 62 -35.22 29.47 5.29
C PHE A 62 -36.62 29.29 4.73
N ILE A 63 -36.70 28.69 3.50
CA ILE A 63 -38.00 28.44 2.83
C ILE A 63 -38.89 27.54 3.68
N VAL A 64 -38.37 26.43 4.19
CA VAL A 64 -39.18 25.46 4.96
C VAL A 64 -39.62 26.07 6.28
N LEU A 65 -38.74 26.79 6.99
CA LEU A 65 -39.14 27.49 8.23
C LEU A 65 -40.22 28.58 7.98
N VAL A 66 -40.16 29.29 6.84
CA VAL A 66 -41.22 30.23 6.43
C VAL A 66 -42.54 29.47 6.24
N LEU A 67 -42.52 28.31 5.61
CA LEU A 67 -43.73 27.52 5.37
C LEU A 67 -44.30 26.94 6.68
N VAL A 68 -43.45 26.44 7.57
CA VAL A 68 -43.85 25.85 8.84
C VAL A 68 -44.44 26.89 9.78
N PHE A 69 -43.74 28.00 10.02
CA PHE A 69 -44.13 29.02 10.96
C PHE A 69 -45.08 30.08 10.36
N ARG A 70 -45.14 30.16 9.03
CA ARG A 70 -45.80 31.24 8.27
C ARG A 70 -45.33 32.62 8.75
N SER A 71 -44.01 32.70 9.02
CA SER A 71 -43.30 33.88 9.52
C SER A 71 -42.05 34.12 8.71
N LEU A 72 -41.66 35.38 8.53
CA LEU A 72 -40.38 35.77 7.94
C LEU A 72 -39.30 36.02 9.03
N ILE A 73 -39.70 36.34 10.25
CA ILE A 73 -38.80 36.71 11.32
C ILE A 73 -38.17 35.48 12.01
N ILE A 74 -38.99 34.45 12.28
CA ILE A 74 -38.46 33.21 12.90
C ILE A 74 -37.35 32.56 12.10
N PRO A 75 -37.46 32.37 10.77
CA PRO A 75 -36.36 31.85 9.97
C PRO A 75 -35.06 32.66 10.07
N LEU A 76 -35.16 34.00 10.01
CA LEU A 76 -34.03 34.90 10.17
C LEU A 76 -33.36 34.78 11.53
N VAL A 77 -34.14 34.80 12.60
CA VAL A 77 -33.60 34.63 13.97
C VAL A 77 -33.01 33.24 14.19
N SER A 78 -33.69 32.19 13.68
CA SER A 78 -33.23 30.82 13.75
C SER A 78 -31.87 30.61 13.04
N LEU A 79 -31.77 31.10 11.81
CA LEU A 79 -30.54 31.05 11.05
C LEU A 79 -29.41 31.90 11.64
N LEU A 80 -29.75 33.07 12.22
CA LEU A 80 -28.79 33.92 12.91
C LEU A 80 -28.21 33.18 14.13
N ASN A 81 -29.05 32.58 14.96
CA ASN A 81 -28.62 31.85 16.16
C ASN A 81 -27.77 30.64 15.82
N VAL A 82 -28.17 29.88 14.82
CA VAL A 82 -27.37 28.72 14.34
C VAL A 82 -26.07 29.20 13.71
N GLY A 83 -26.07 30.29 12.93
CA GLY A 83 -24.90 30.92 12.34
C GLY A 83 -23.88 31.37 13.42
N ILE A 84 -24.36 32.02 14.48
CA ILE A 84 -23.52 32.41 15.63
C ILE A 84 -22.92 31.17 16.29
N ALA A 85 -23.74 30.15 16.55
CA ALA A 85 -23.28 28.90 17.15
C ALA A 85 -22.21 28.22 16.26
N MET A 86 -22.41 28.25 14.93
CA MET A 86 -21.46 27.68 13.95
C MET A 86 -20.09 28.40 13.98
N ILE A 87 -20.12 29.76 13.96
CA ILE A 87 -18.88 30.54 13.96
C ILE A 87 -18.10 30.30 15.25
N ILE A 88 -18.77 30.32 16.40
CA ILE A 88 -18.15 30.07 17.71
C ILE A 88 -17.60 28.66 17.78
N SER A 89 -18.38 27.66 17.34
CA SER A 89 -17.99 26.25 17.35
C SER A 89 -16.77 25.98 16.47
N LEU A 90 -16.78 26.52 15.24
CA LEU A 90 -15.66 26.36 14.31
C LEU A 90 -14.40 27.01 14.85
N SER A 91 -14.52 28.26 15.39
CA SER A 91 -13.39 28.95 16.00
C SER A 91 -12.84 28.16 17.19
N LEU A 92 -13.70 27.65 18.04
CA LEU A 92 -13.29 26.86 19.21
C LEU A 92 -12.59 25.56 18.81
N VAL A 93 -13.17 24.81 17.86
CA VAL A 93 -12.58 23.56 17.33
C VAL A 93 -11.21 23.82 16.70
N MET A 94 -11.07 24.89 15.89
CA MET A 94 -9.78 25.22 15.26
C MET A 94 -8.73 25.65 16.29
N ASN A 95 -9.11 26.38 17.34
CA ASN A 95 -8.21 26.71 18.44
C ASN A 95 -7.82 25.47 19.26
N LEU A 96 -8.77 24.56 19.53
CA LEU A 96 -8.47 23.28 20.18
C LEU A 96 -7.50 22.44 19.33
N ALA A 97 -7.68 22.42 18.01
CA ALA A 97 -6.76 21.73 17.10
C ALA A 97 -5.34 22.33 17.15
N LYS A 98 -5.25 23.68 17.16
CA LYS A 98 -3.97 24.40 17.19
C LYS A 98 -3.20 24.21 18.49
N TYR A 99 -3.87 24.28 19.65
CA TYR A 99 -3.20 24.33 20.97
C TYR A 99 -3.17 22.98 21.70
N PHE A 100 -4.12 22.08 21.41
CA PHE A 100 -4.30 20.81 22.13
C PHE A 100 -4.23 19.57 21.24
N ASN A 101 -3.76 19.69 19.98
CA ASN A 101 -3.74 18.59 19.00
C ASN A 101 -5.10 17.88 18.86
N PHE A 102 -6.19 18.65 18.94
CA PHE A 102 -7.53 18.11 18.79
C PHE A 102 -7.72 17.54 17.39
N PRO A 103 -8.28 16.33 17.23
CA PRO A 103 -8.37 15.67 15.94
C PRO A 103 -9.33 16.40 15.00
N ILE A 104 -8.87 16.71 13.80
CA ILE A 104 -9.65 17.29 12.72
C ILE A 104 -9.45 16.48 11.43
N SER A 105 -10.41 16.56 10.51
CA SER A 105 -10.37 15.96 9.17
C SER A 105 -11.10 16.87 8.18
N ASP A 106 -10.98 16.60 6.88
CA ASP A 106 -11.66 17.34 5.81
C ASP A 106 -13.18 17.36 6.00
N PHE A 107 -13.75 16.33 6.63
CA PHE A 107 -15.17 16.26 6.92
C PHE A 107 -15.62 16.96 8.22
N THR A 108 -14.68 17.37 9.08
CA THR A 108 -15.01 18.02 10.37
C THR A 108 -15.91 19.22 10.17
N GLN A 109 -15.55 20.10 9.23
CA GLN A 109 -16.33 21.30 8.94
C GLN A 109 -17.70 20.98 8.36
N VAL A 110 -17.77 20.01 7.43
CA VAL A 110 -19.02 19.57 6.79
C VAL A 110 -20.03 19.10 7.83
N PHE A 111 -19.62 18.15 8.65
CA PHE A 111 -20.50 17.55 9.64
C PHE A 111 -20.88 18.54 10.74
N LEU A 112 -19.94 19.40 11.15
CA LEU A 112 -20.24 20.45 12.11
C LEU A 112 -21.34 21.39 11.59
N VAL A 113 -21.22 21.86 10.34
CA VAL A 113 -22.24 22.72 9.69
C VAL A 113 -23.60 22.01 9.64
N ILE A 114 -23.63 20.78 9.08
CA ILE A 114 -24.88 20.06 8.88
C ILE A 114 -25.59 19.74 10.19
N ILE A 115 -24.82 19.30 11.20
CA ILE A 115 -25.36 18.97 12.53
C ILE A 115 -25.89 20.23 13.20
N LEU A 116 -25.14 21.32 13.19
CA LEU A 116 -25.57 22.56 13.84
C LEU A 116 -26.81 23.16 13.17
N PHE A 117 -26.84 23.18 11.82
CA PHE A 117 -28.02 23.64 11.12
C PHE A 117 -29.20 22.68 11.26
N GLY A 118 -28.97 21.36 11.21
CA GLY A 118 -30.02 20.35 11.40
C GLY A 118 -30.63 20.41 12.78
N ILE A 119 -29.83 20.12 13.82
CA ILE A 119 -30.29 20.09 15.23
C ILE A 119 -30.74 21.48 15.70
N GLY A 120 -29.99 22.52 15.30
CA GLY A 120 -30.31 23.90 15.70
C GLY A 120 -31.67 24.36 15.18
N THR A 121 -32.01 23.98 13.95
CA THR A 121 -33.35 24.29 13.41
C THR A 121 -34.44 23.43 14.04
N ASP A 122 -34.20 22.16 14.34
CA ASP A 122 -35.15 21.28 15.00
C ASP A 122 -35.48 21.80 16.40
N TYR A 123 -34.46 22.20 17.16
CA TYR A 123 -34.64 22.76 18.47
C TYR A 123 -35.33 24.14 18.46
N ASN A 124 -35.01 24.94 17.44
CA ASN A 124 -35.72 26.20 17.22
C ASN A 124 -37.23 25.98 16.93
N ILE A 125 -37.55 24.96 16.12
CA ILE A 125 -38.92 24.60 15.84
C ILE A 125 -39.67 24.26 17.14
N LEU A 126 -39.10 23.40 17.96
CA LEU A 126 -39.69 22.99 19.23
C LEU A 126 -39.90 24.18 20.17
N LEU A 127 -38.92 25.09 20.30
CA LEU A 127 -39.01 26.29 21.16
C LEU A 127 -40.06 27.27 20.65
N TYR A 128 -40.03 27.60 19.37
CA TYR A 128 -40.96 28.60 18.81
C TYR A 128 -42.36 28.06 18.65
N ASP A 129 -42.55 26.77 18.41
CA ASP A 129 -43.83 26.12 18.34
C ASP A 129 -44.50 26.14 19.75
N LYS A 130 -43.76 25.73 20.78
CA LYS A 130 -44.25 25.80 22.14
C LYS A 130 -44.48 27.25 22.59
N PHE A 131 -43.63 28.20 22.20
CA PHE A 131 -43.83 29.61 22.48
C PHE A 131 -45.11 30.15 21.82
N LYS A 132 -45.40 29.76 20.58
CA LYS A 132 -46.61 30.10 19.86
C LYS A 132 -47.86 29.58 20.55
N GLU A 133 -47.81 28.31 20.99
CA GLU A 133 -48.88 27.66 21.74
C GLU A 133 -49.21 28.44 23.03
N GLU A 134 -48.18 28.78 23.81
CA GLU A 134 -48.34 29.47 25.09
C GLU A 134 -48.78 30.94 24.95
N LEU A 135 -48.31 31.62 23.90
CA LEU A 135 -48.73 33.01 23.58
C LEU A 135 -50.23 33.15 23.24
N ALA A 136 -50.89 32.03 22.86
CA ALA A 136 -52.33 32.01 22.64
C ALA A 136 -53.13 32.23 23.93
N ASN A 137 -52.60 31.75 25.10
CA ASN A 137 -53.31 31.68 26.35
C ASN A 137 -52.67 32.49 27.46
N SER A 138 -51.46 33.06 27.27
CA SER A 138 -50.70 33.75 28.32
C SER A 138 -49.96 34.98 27.81
N ASN A 139 -49.47 35.80 28.74
CA ASN A 139 -48.61 36.92 28.37
C ASN A 139 -47.20 36.43 27.98
N GLN A 140 -46.42 37.28 27.30
CA GLN A 140 -45.10 36.97 26.75
C GLN A 140 -44.13 36.39 27.76
N TYR A 141 -44.01 36.96 28.95
CA TYR A 141 -43.08 36.52 30.00
C TYR A 141 -43.48 35.18 30.66
N GLN A 142 -44.82 35.01 30.85
CA GLN A 142 -45.36 33.74 31.34
C GLN A 142 -45.14 32.63 30.32
N ALA A 143 -45.37 32.90 29.02
CA ALA A 143 -45.09 31.97 27.93
C ALA A 143 -43.62 31.56 27.91
N ILE A 144 -42.66 32.48 28.05
CA ILE A 144 -41.24 32.17 28.12
C ILE A 144 -40.92 31.25 29.31
N ASN A 145 -41.49 31.48 30.49
CA ASN A 145 -41.24 30.64 31.66
C ASN A 145 -41.73 29.20 31.42
N VAL A 146 -42.93 29.04 30.81
CA VAL A 146 -43.44 27.72 30.44
C VAL A 146 -42.59 27.05 29.39
N VAL A 147 -42.17 27.75 28.33
CA VAL A 147 -41.27 27.24 27.29
C VAL A 147 -39.94 26.81 27.88
N LYS A 148 -39.36 27.59 28.81
CA LYS A 148 -38.14 27.23 29.51
C LYS A 148 -38.27 25.95 30.33
N ALA A 149 -39.42 25.82 31.07
CA ALA A 149 -39.67 24.66 31.92
C ALA A 149 -40.02 23.38 31.13
N SER A 150 -40.60 23.50 29.92
CA SER A 150 -41.04 22.38 29.08
C SER A 150 -40.09 22.14 27.91
N ALA A 151 -40.20 22.87 26.81
CA ALA A 151 -39.41 22.69 25.61
C ALA A 151 -37.91 22.91 25.85
N GLY A 152 -37.51 23.91 26.66
CA GLY A 152 -36.10 24.15 26.98
C GLY A 152 -35.48 22.98 27.76
N ARG A 153 -36.21 22.39 28.70
CA ARG A 153 -35.79 21.18 29.42
C ARG A 153 -35.66 19.97 28.47
N THR A 154 -36.59 19.80 27.55
CA THR A 154 -36.57 18.72 26.54
C THR A 154 -35.34 18.86 25.64
N ILE A 155 -35.04 20.05 25.15
CA ILE A 155 -33.88 20.36 24.31
C ILE A 155 -32.56 20.13 25.08
N LEU A 156 -32.51 20.53 26.35
CA LEU A 156 -31.33 20.28 27.16
C LEU A 156 -31.04 18.79 27.32
N TYR A 157 -32.06 17.96 27.57
CA TYR A 157 -31.89 16.51 27.70
C TYR A 157 -31.55 15.85 26.39
N SER A 158 -32.23 16.22 25.31
CA SER A 158 -31.97 15.76 23.94
C SER A 158 -30.57 16.14 23.52
N GLY A 159 -30.23 17.43 23.60
CA GLY A 159 -28.90 17.89 23.21
C GLY A 159 -27.75 17.32 24.05
N LEU A 160 -28.00 17.07 25.35
CA LEU A 160 -27.01 16.39 26.19
C LEU A 160 -26.81 14.91 25.77
N SER A 161 -27.88 14.24 25.34
CA SER A 161 -27.77 12.87 24.79
C SER A 161 -26.95 12.84 23.49
N VAL A 162 -27.19 13.80 22.58
CA VAL A 162 -26.41 13.98 21.36
C VAL A 162 -24.95 14.32 21.67
N PHE A 163 -24.73 15.23 22.61
CA PHE A 163 -23.38 15.56 23.09
C PHE A 163 -22.65 14.32 23.57
N ILE A 164 -23.27 13.49 24.43
CA ILE A 164 -22.69 12.25 24.94
C ILE A 164 -22.37 11.29 23.77
N GLY A 165 -23.28 11.18 22.80
CA GLY A 165 -23.07 10.36 21.60
C GLY A 165 -21.83 10.76 20.81
N PHE A 166 -21.66 12.07 20.51
CA PHE A 166 -20.48 12.58 19.81
C PHE A 166 -19.23 12.58 20.71
N ALA A 167 -19.34 12.86 21.99
CA ALA A 167 -18.22 12.83 22.92
C ALA A 167 -17.62 11.41 23.07
N ALA A 168 -18.45 10.38 22.95
CA ALA A 168 -18.02 8.98 22.95
C ALA A 168 -17.03 8.67 21.83
N LEU A 169 -17.02 9.46 20.74
CA LEU A 169 -16.05 9.32 19.64
C LEU A 169 -14.62 9.70 20.04
N SER A 170 -14.43 10.36 21.20
CA SER A 170 -13.08 10.63 21.74
C SER A 170 -12.30 9.33 22.03
N PHE A 171 -13.01 8.23 22.27
CA PHE A 171 -12.42 6.91 22.49
C PHE A 171 -12.08 6.16 21.19
N ALA A 172 -12.35 6.73 20.02
CA ALA A 172 -11.91 6.17 18.73
C ALA A 172 -10.39 6.18 18.65
N LYS A 173 -9.81 5.09 18.14
CA LYS A 173 -8.37 4.99 17.85
C LYS A 173 -8.03 5.62 16.51
N PHE A 174 -8.90 5.44 15.53
CA PHE A 174 -8.75 6.00 14.21
C PHE A 174 -9.01 7.51 14.24
N SER A 175 -7.97 8.28 13.90
CA SER A 175 -8.01 9.76 14.01
C SER A 175 -9.13 10.39 13.20
N PHE A 176 -9.46 9.80 12.05
CA PHE A 176 -10.54 10.24 11.18
C PHE A 176 -11.91 10.12 11.86
N TYR A 177 -12.21 8.99 12.51
CA TYR A 177 -13.45 8.84 13.29
C TYR A 177 -13.46 9.72 14.54
N ARG A 178 -12.31 9.83 15.19
CA ARG A 178 -12.14 10.69 16.36
C ARG A 178 -12.36 12.17 16.04
N SER A 179 -12.13 12.62 14.79
CA SER A 179 -12.36 14.01 14.38
C SER A 179 -13.82 14.46 14.53
N ALA A 180 -14.78 13.52 14.46
CA ALA A 180 -16.20 13.79 14.64
C ALA A 180 -16.57 14.20 16.11
N VAL A 181 -15.63 14.07 17.07
CA VAL A 181 -15.77 14.67 18.43
C VAL A 181 -15.99 16.19 18.37
N SER A 182 -15.50 16.85 17.33
CA SER A 182 -15.76 18.27 17.08
C SER A 182 -17.25 18.63 17.09
N CYS A 183 -18.11 17.69 16.68
CA CYS A 183 -19.56 17.85 16.72
C CYS A 183 -20.10 17.95 18.15
N SER A 184 -19.44 17.29 19.15
CA SER A 184 -19.84 17.44 20.57
C SER A 184 -19.61 18.87 21.06
N VAL A 185 -18.47 19.46 20.71
CA VAL A 185 -18.18 20.87 21.02
C VAL A 185 -19.23 21.76 20.35
N GLY A 186 -19.57 21.50 19.09
CA GLY A 186 -20.61 22.21 18.37
C GLY A 186 -21.96 22.14 19.03
N VAL A 187 -22.40 20.97 19.46
CA VAL A 187 -23.69 20.76 20.14
C VAL A 187 -23.75 21.52 21.48
N LEU A 188 -22.67 21.52 22.29
CA LEU A 188 -22.63 22.29 23.52
C LEU A 188 -22.76 23.82 23.29
N VAL A 189 -22.01 24.33 22.31
CA VAL A 189 -22.11 25.74 21.93
C VAL A 189 -23.51 26.06 21.42
N LEU A 190 -24.07 25.18 20.57
CA LEU A 190 -25.42 25.32 20.06
C LEU A 190 -26.45 25.39 21.20
N LEU A 191 -26.39 24.47 22.16
CA LEU A 191 -27.30 24.49 23.32
C LEU A 191 -27.17 25.80 24.10
N ALA A 192 -25.94 26.25 24.36
CA ALA A 192 -25.72 27.51 25.05
C ALA A 192 -26.35 28.70 24.31
N VAL A 193 -26.14 28.78 22.99
CA VAL A 193 -26.70 29.83 22.12
C VAL A 193 -28.22 29.75 22.08
N LEU A 194 -28.80 28.58 21.87
CA LEU A 194 -30.23 28.40 21.73
C LEU A 194 -31.00 28.69 23.05
N LEU A 195 -30.44 28.24 24.19
CA LEU A 195 -31.05 28.44 25.48
C LEU A 195 -30.81 29.85 26.08
N THR A 196 -30.10 30.72 25.38
CA THR A 196 -29.89 32.13 25.74
C THR A 196 -30.51 33.05 24.72
N LEU A 197 -30.04 33.07 23.49
CA LEU A 197 -30.46 34.00 22.44
C LEU A 197 -31.94 33.82 22.04
N ASN A 198 -32.46 32.60 21.99
CA ASN A 198 -33.87 32.41 21.66
C ASN A 198 -34.78 33.04 22.73
N TYR A 199 -34.47 32.87 23.99
CA TYR A 199 -35.27 33.52 25.05
C TYR A 199 -35.13 35.04 25.01
N PHE A 200 -33.95 35.54 24.67
CA PHE A 200 -33.76 36.97 24.43
C PHE A 200 -34.66 37.48 23.28
N PHE A 201 -34.65 36.80 22.12
CA PHE A 201 -35.50 37.19 20.99
C PHE A 201 -37.00 37.03 21.31
N MET A 202 -37.40 36.01 22.06
CA MET A 202 -38.75 35.83 22.51
C MET A 202 -39.18 36.96 23.44
N ALA A 203 -38.27 37.44 24.32
CA ALA A 203 -38.54 38.54 25.25
C ALA A 203 -38.57 39.90 24.56
N VAL A 204 -37.78 40.14 23.51
CA VAL A 204 -37.70 41.40 22.78
C VAL A 204 -38.79 41.52 21.72
N LEU A 205 -38.98 40.46 20.94
CA LEU A 205 -39.88 40.47 19.78
C LEU A 205 -41.29 39.97 20.09
N GLY A 206 -41.44 39.07 21.07
CA GLY A 206 -42.74 38.54 21.51
C GLY A 206 -43.61 38.05 20.35
N ARG A 207 -44.81 38.56 20.21
CA ARG A 207 -45.76 38.27 19.15
C ARG A 207 -45.26 38.67 17.73
N LYS A 208 -44.36 39.65 17.63
CA LYS A 208 -43.78 40.10 16.36
C LYS A 208 -42.95 39.04 15.69
N LEU A 209 -42.41 38.04 16.44
CA LEU A 209 -41.68 36.87 15.87
C LEU A 209 -42.51 36.15 14.83
N PHE A 210 -43.83 36.13 14.95
CA PHE A 210 -44.71 35.40 14.04
C PHE A 210 -45.23 36.22 12.86
N TRP A 211 -44.75 37.48 12.66
CA TRP A 211 -45.14 38.32 11.53
C TRP A 211 -44.80 37.63 10.18
N PRO A 212 -45.66 37.64 9.16
CA PRO A 212 -46.97 38.34 9.09
C PRO A 212 -48.15 37.52 9.62
N SER A 213 -47.96 36.31 10.17
CA SER A 213 -49.05 35.47 10.67
C SER A 213 -49.56 36.01 12.02
N HIS A 214 -50.86 36.28 12.12
CA HIS A 214 -51.55 36.66 13.33
C HIS A 214 -52.34 35.50 13.94
N ASN A 215 -52.24 34.31 13.38
CA ASN A 215 -53.02 33.15 13.77
C ASN A 215 -52.28 32.28 14.80
N PHE A 216 -52.66 32.38 16.07
CA PHE A 216 -52.08 31.60 17.19
C PHE A 216 -52.93 30.37 17.53
N LYS A 217 -53.80 29.90 16.62
CA LYS A 217 -54.55 28.67 16.86
C LYS A 217 -53.63 27.49 17.11
N VAL A 218 -54.05 26.65 18.06
CA VAL A 218 -53.39 25.43 18.44
C VAL A 218 -53.09 24.58 17.20
N GLN A 219 -51.91 24.04 17.14
CA GLN A 219 -51.36 23.29 16.02
C GLN A 219 -52.28 22.10 15.63
N GLN A 220 -52.44 21.87 14.33
CA GLN A 220 -53.16 20.69 13.82
C GLN A 220 -52.45 19.41 14.30
N SER A 221 -53.21 18.52 14.94
CA SER A 221 -52.73 17.23 15.35
C SER A 221 -52.26 16.36 14.16
N SER A 222 -51.12 15.66 14.27
CA SER A 222 -50.65 14.75 13.23
C SER A 222 -51.56 13.52 13.11
N GLN A 223 -52.46 13.54 12.12
CA GLN A 223 -53.31 12.37 11.82
C GLN A 223 -52.48 11.17 11.38
N PHE A 224 -51.33 11.39 10.71
CA PHE A 224 -50.41 10.38 10.23
C PHE A 224 -49.76 9.63 11.41
N TRP A 225 -49.18 10.34 12.38
CA TRP A 225 -48.61 9.72 13.56
C TRP A 225 -49.66 9.07 14.46
N ARG A 226 -50.86 9.69 14.55
CA ARG A 226 -51.98 9.07 15.24
C ARG A 226 -52.36 7.73 14.64
N PHE A 227 -52.48 7.67 13.31
CA PHE A 227 -52.75 6.44 12.55
C PHE A 227 -51.68 5.37 12.79
N LEU A 228 -50.39 5.73 12.69
CA LEU A 228 -49.27 4.79 12.93
C LEU A 228 -49.28 4.26 14.37
N SER A 229 -49.44 5.15 15.36
CA SER A 229 -49.53 4.75 16.76
C SER A 229 -50.73 3.82 17.03
N GLN A 230 -51.86 4.09 16.44
CA GLN A 230 -53.08 3.22 16.56
C GLN A 230 -52.78 1.82 15.99
N ARG A 231 -52.02 1.72 14.90
CA ARG A 231 -51.58 0.41 14.34
C ARG A 231 -50.70 -0.34 15.36
N GLY A 232 -49.67 0.35 15.92
CA GLY A 232 -48.82 -0.23 16.96
C GLY A 232 -49.61 -0.69 18.21
N LEU A 233 -50.63 0.08 18.63
CA LEU A 233 -51.46 -0.27 19.75
C LEU A 233 -52.40 -1.46 19.46
N LYS A 234 -52.92 -1.59 18.24
CA LYS A 234 -53.84 -2.67 17.86
C LYS A 234 -53.18 -4.03 17.78
N GLN A 235 -51.98 -4.09 17.17
CA GLN A 235 -51.29 -5.35 16.92
C GLN A 235 -49.80 -5.25 17.30
N PRO A 236 -49.46 -5.03 18.58
CA PRO A 236 -48.10 -4.67 18.98
C PRO A 236 -47.05 -5.72 18.61
N LEU A 237 -47.33 -7.01 18.84
CA LEU A 237 -46.37 -8.10 18.55
C LEU A 237 -46.10 -8.25 17.07
N ILE A 238 -47.12 -8.08 16.20
CA ILE A 238 -46.95 -8.23 14.75
C ILE A 238 -46.00 -7.18 14.23
N TYR A 239 -46.16 -5.91 14.60
CA TYR A 239 -45.28 -4.83 14.09
C TYR A 239 -43.87 -4.91 14.66
N ILE A 240 -43.70 -5.36 15.91
CA ILE A 240 -42.34 -5.60 16.49
C ILE A 240 -41.66 -6.75 15.74
N VAL A 241 -42.40 -7.86 15.47
CA VAL A 241 -41.86 -9.01 14.73
C VAL A 241 -41.53 -8.62 13.29
N ILE A 242 -42.42 -7.93 12.57
CA ILE A 242 -42.17 -7.46 11.19
C ILE A 242 -40.92 -6.60 11.16
N PHE A 243 -40.80 -5.60 12.04
CA PHE A 243 -39.62 -4.74 12.12
C PHE A 243 -38.39 -5.54 12.49
N GLY A 244 -38.50 -6.47 13.47
CA GLY A 244 -37.38 -7.33 13.87
C GLY A 244 -36.90 -8.25 12.74
N VAL A 245 -37.82 -8.80 11.93
CA VAL A 245 -37.47 -9.60 10.76
C VAL A 245 -36.80 -8.74 9.68
N ILE A 246 -37.35 -7.57 9.35
CA ILE A 246 -36.71 -6.65 8.38
C ILE A 246 -35.33 -6.25 8.87
N ALA A 247 -35.20 -5.81 10.13
CA ALA A 247 -33.92 -5.44 10.72
C ALA A 247 -32.94 -6.63 10.71
N GLY A 248 -33.39 -7.83 11.09
CA GLY A 248 -32.58 -9.03 11.05
C GLY A 248 -32.05 -9.38 9.65
N ILE A 249 -32.92 -9.34 8.64
CA ILE A 249 -32.51 -9.57 7.24
C ILE A 249 -31.51 -8.50 6.80
N THR A 250 -31.73 -7.24 7.11
CA THR A 250 -30.83 -6.15 6.71
C THR A 250 -29.51 -6.15 7.47
N ILE A 251 -29.46 -6.62 8.71
CA ILE A 251 -28.20 -6.81 9.46
C ILE A 251 -27.37 -7.91 8.82
N VAL A 252 -27.98 -9.05 8.49
CA VAL A 252 -27.26 -10.18 7.88
C VAL A 252 -26.74 -9.83 6.47
N ASN A 253 -27.51 -9.05 5.70
CA ASN A 253 -27.16 -8.63 4.34
C ASN A 253 -26.47 -7.26 4.31
N ALA A 254 -25.97 -6.76 5.44
CA ALA A 254 -25.27 -5.49 5.46
C ALA A 254 -24.07 -5.48 4.48
N PRO A 255 -23.84 -4.38 3.76
CA PRO A 255 -22.73 -4.27 2.81
C PRO A 255 -21.39 -4.56 3.49
N GLN A 256 -20.75 -5.69 3.14
CA GLN A 256 -19.47 -6.11 3.72
C GLN A 256 -18.28 -5.54 2.96
N GLN A 257 -18.47 -5.25 1.67
CA GLN A 257 -17.42 -4.69 0.82
C GLN A 257 -17.64 -3.18 0.66
N LEU A 258 -16.61 -2.43 1.04
CA LEU A 258 -16.60 -0.97 0.97
C LEU A 258 -15.57 -0.50 -0.05
N ASN A 259 -15.85 0.63 -0.69
CA ASN A 259 -14.96 1.26 -1.66
C ASN A 259 -13.96 2.16 -0.93
N PHE A 260 -12.66 1.85 -1.06
CA PHE A 260 -11.55 2.64 -0.53
C PHE A 260 -10.84 3.46 -1.61
N ASN A 261 -11.37 3.49 -2.84
CA ASN A 261 -10.79 4.24 -3.94
C ASN A 261 -11.10 5.74 -3.82
N SER A 262 -10.13 6.52 -3.39
CA SER A 262 -10.29 7.98 -3.28
C SER A 262 -10.53 8.67 -4.63
N ALA A 263 -10.15 8.06 -5.75
CA ALA A 263 -10.43 8.60 -7.07
C ALA A 263 -11.95 8.63 -7.40
N ASP A 264 -12.74 7.74 -6.80
CA ASP A 264 -14.19 7.71 -7.02
C ASP A 264 -14.93 8.82 -6.26
N GLU A 265 -14.27 9.42 -5.26
CA GLU A 265 -14.79 10.59 -4.53
C GLU A 265 -14.73 11.89 -5.34
N VAL A 266 -13.85 11.96 -6.35
CA VAL A 266 -13.69 13.12 -7.21
C VAL A 266 -14.63 13.03 -8.41
N PRO A 267 -15.31 14.12 -8.85
CA PRO A 267 -16.20 14.11 -10.00
C PRO A 267 -15.52 13.70 -11.30
N ASN A 268 -16.21 12.97 -12.17
CA ASN A 268 -15.70 12.50 -13.46
C ASN A 268 -15.36 13.65 -14.45
N SER A 269 -15.85 14.84 -14.21
CA SER A 269 -15.52 16.04 -14.99
C SER A 269 -14.10 16.56 -14.72
N ASN A 270 -13.49 16.17 -13.60
CA ASN A 270 -12.18 16.63 -13.19
C ASN A 270 -11.06 16.12 -14.12
N LEU A 271 -10.13 17.01 -14.50
CA LEU A 271 -9.06 16.71 -15.46
C LEU A 271 -8.01 15.75 -14.88
N ILE A 272 -7.72 15.83 -13.56
CA ILE A 272 -6.76 14.96 -12.87
C ILE A 272 -7.31 13.53 -12.86
N LYS A 273 -8.60 13.36 -12.52
CA LYS A 273 -9.28 12.07 -12.59
C LYS A 273 -9.35 11.53 -14.01
N LYS A 274 -9.66 12.36 -15.00
CA LYS A 274 -9.63 11.93 -16.42
C LYS A 274 -8.27 11.38 -16.82
N GLY A 275 -7.19 12.09 -16.45
CA GLY A 275 -5.81 11.63 -16.69
C GLY A 275 -5.54 10.29 -16.01
N TYR A 276 -5.95 10.13 -14.76
CA TYR A 276 -5.82 8.89 -13.99
C TYR A 276 -6.56 7.71 -14.66
N LEU A 277 -7.82 7.91 -15.07
CA LEU A 277 -8.62 6.87 -15.73
C LEU A 277 -8.05 6.48 -17.11
N ILE A 278 -7.57 7.44 -17.90
CA ILE A 278 -6.89 7.16 -19.17
C ILE A 278 -5.62 6.34 -18.92
N ALA A 279 -4.82 6.75 -17.93
CA ALA A 279 -3.62 6.04 -17.58
C ALA A 279 -3.93 4.61 -17.10
N GLN A 280 -4.98 4.40 -16.29
CA GLN A 280 -5.42 3.06 -15.86
C GLN A 280 -5.89 2.18 -17.02
N ARG A 281 -6.58 2.77 -18.00
CA ARG A 281 -7.06 2.05 -19.18
C ARG A 281 -5.90 1.59 -20.07
N ASP A 282 -4.93 2.47 -20.32
CA ASP A 282 -3.92 2.28 -21.36
C ASP A 282 -2.62 1.61 -20.84
N PHE A 283 -2.27 1.77 -19.54
CA PHE A 283 -1.03 1.23 -18.95
C PHE A 283 -1.22 0.11 -17.92
N SER A 284 -2.41 -0.30 -17.63
CA SER A 284 -2.84 -1.18 -16.53
C SER A 284 -2.88 -0.52 -15.16
N LYS A 285 -3.93 -0.84 -14.41
CA LYS A 285 -4.22 -0.25 -13.09
C LYS A 285 -3.09 -0.44 -12.07
N GLY A 286 -2.50 -1.64 -12.01
CA GLY A 286 -1.41 -1.93 -11.08
C GLY A 286 -0.08 -1.24 -11.42
N LYS A 287 0.11 -0.75 -12.65
CA LYS A 287 1.33 -0.01 -13.02
C LYS A 287 1.29 1.45 -12.59
N ILE A 288 0.09 2.01 -12.47
CA ILE A 288 -0.10 3.42 -12.08
C ILE A 288 0.02 3.58 -10.57
N SER A 289 -0.51 2.63 -9.82
CA SER A 289 -0.42 2.60 -8.36
C SER A 289 0.25 1.30 -7.91
N PRO A 290 1.58 1.18 -8.07
CA PRO A 290 2.30 -0.03 -7.71
C PRO A 290 2.33 -0.22 -6.19
N THR A 291 2.30 -1.48 -5.76
CA THR A 291 2.60 -1.84 -4.38
C THR A 291 4.11 -1.77 -4.16
N THR A 292 4.54 -1.17 -3.08
CA THR A 292 5.95 -1.05 -2.73
C THR A 292 6.29 -1.96 -1.55
N ILE A 293 7.38 -2.70 -1.66
CA ILE A 293 7.95 -3.46 -0.55
C ILE A 293 9.20 -2.72 -0.09
N ASN A 294 9.12 -2.17 1.11
CA ASN A 294 10.16 -1.37 1.71
C ASN A 294 10.93 -2.20 2.73
N ILE A 295 12.25 -2.35 2.57
CA ILE A 295 13.12 -3.14 3.43
C ILE A 295 14.21 -2.23 3.99
N LYS A 296 14.27 -2.07 5.32
CA LYS A 296 15.21 -1.17 6.02
C LYS A 296 16.10 -1.91 6.97
N LEU A 297 17.38 -1.56 6.96
CA LEU A 297 18.39 -2.01 7.90
C LEU A 297 19.18 -0.81 8.49
N ASN A 298 19.96 -1.09 9.50
CA ASN A 298 20.78 -0.06 10.18
C ASN A 298 22.15 0.14 9.51
N HIS A 299 22.37 -0.51 8.36
CA HIS A 299 23.61 -0.42 7.60
C HIS A 299 23.29 -0.40 6.10
N PRO A 300 24.20 0.08 5.26
CA PRO A 300 23.99 0.18 3.81
C PRO A 300 23.93 -1.20 3.10
N LEU A 301 23.01 -1.36 2.13
CA LEU A 301 22.60 -2.59 1.44
C LEU A 301 23.26 -2.82 0.07
N ASN A 302 24.34 -2.10 -0.28
CA ASN A 302 24.97 -2.19 -1.59
C ASN A 302 26.19 -3.14 -1.66
N ASN A 303 26.21 -4.16 -0.84
CA ASN A 303 27.22 -5.23 -0.89
C ASN A 303 26.66 -6.47 -1.62
N GLN A 304 27.54 -7.33 -2.09
CA GLN A 304 27.22 -8.52 -2.87
C GLN A 304 26.18 -9.44 -2.22
N GLN A 305 26.26 -9.61 -0.91
CA GLN A 305 25.43 -10.55 -0.14
C GLN A 305 23.99 -10.05 -0.03
N ASP A 306 23.79 -8.75 0.25
CA ASP A 306 22.47 -8.15 0.33
C ASP A 306 21.83 -8.02 -1.03
N LEU A 307 22.61 -7.72 -2.09
CA LEU A 307 22.11 -7.72 -3.47
C LEU A 307 21.61 -9.09 -3.90
N ALA A 308 22.34 -10.14 -3.57
CA ALA A 308 21.91 -11.50 -3.89
C ALA A 308 20.62 -11.88 -3.15
N ALA A 309 20.48 -11.45 -1.90
CA ALA A 309 19.27 -11.69 -1.13
C ALA A 309 18.06 -10.89 -1.64
N ILE A 310 18.26 -9.63 -2.06
CA ILE A 310 17.21 -8.84 -2.73
C ILE A 310 16.79 -9.52 -4.03
N ASP A 311 17.73 -10.05 -4.80
CA ASP A 311 17.38 -10.77 -6.01
C ASP A 311 16.54 -12.01 -5.71
N GLN A 312 16.89 -12.79 -4.67
CA GLN A 312 16.09 -13.92 -4.21
C GLN A 312 14.67 -13.51 -3.81
N ILE A 313 14.52 -12.42 -3.02
CA ILE A 313 13.20 -11.89 -2.64
C ILE A 313 12.44 -11.39 -3.86
N THR A 314 13.11 -10.65 -4.77
CA THR A 314 12.51 -10.19 -6.02
C THR A 314 11.94 -11.36 -6.83
N ASN A 315 12.70 -12.43 -6.95
CA ASN A 315 12.30 -13.65 -7.66
C ASN A 315 11.18 -14.40 -6.92
N ALA A 316 11.18 -14.44 -5.59
CA ALA A 316 10.11 -15.03 -4.78
C ALA A 316 8.79 -14.26 -4.94
N VAL A 317 8.84 -12.93 -4.83
CA VAL A 317 7.67 -12.05 -5.03
C VAL A 317 7.10 -12.20 -6.44
N LYS A 318 7.97 -12.30 -7.46
CA LYS A 318 7.57 -12.48 -8.87
C LYS A 318 6.84 -13.80 -9.13
N LYS A 319 7.10 -14.85 -8.33
CA LYS A 319 6.43 -16.16 -8.44
C LYS A 319 4.98 -16.12 -7.93
N ASN A 320 4.58 -15.10 -7.18
CA ASN A 320 3.20 -15.00 -6.69
C ASN A 320 2.23 -14.78 -7.86
N SER A 321 1.16 -15.59 -7.92
CA SER A 321 0.20 -15.61 -9.03
C SER A 321 -0.52 -14.28 -9.26
N GLY A 322 -0.68 -13.45 -8.21
CA GLY A 322 -1.30 -12.12 -8.26
C GLY A 322 -0.36 -11.00 -8.73
N VAL A 323 0.93 -11.29 -8.92
CA VAL A 323 1.94 -10.33 -9.34
C VAL A 323 2.13 -10.40 -10.86
N LYS A 324 2.21 -9.24 -11.50
CA LYS A 324 2.47 -9.09 -12.94
C LYS A 324 3.97 -8.90 -13.22
N SER A 325 4.61 -8.01 -12.49
CA SER A 325 6.04 -7.73 -12.58
C SER A 325 6.56 -7.13 -11.28
N VAL A 326 7.85 -7.31 -11.04
CA VAL A 326 8.57 -6.72 -9.91
C VAL A 326 9.79 -6.02 -10.45
N MET A 327 9.97 -4.79 -10.06
CA MET A 327 11.17 -4.00 -10.33
C MET A 327 11.90 -3.79 -9.00
N SER A 328 13.19 -3.98 -9.05
CA SER A 328 14.05 -3.84 -7.88
C SER A 328 15.43 -3.39 -8.34
N VAL A 329 16.28 -3.14 -7.40
CA VAL A 329 17.65 -2.75 -7.64
C VAL A 329 18.45 -3.78 -8.43
N THR A 330 18.16 -5.08 -8.32
CA THR A 330 18.78 -6.15 -9.09
C THR A 330 18.06 -6.44 -10.40
N GLN A 331 16.81 -5.97 -10.53
CA GLN A 331 15.97 -6.14 -11.71
C GLN A 331 15.24 -4.84 -12.06
N PRO A 332 15.94 -3.75 -12.41
CA PRO A 332 15.36 -2.41 -12.55
C PRO A 332 14.29 -2.29 -13.64
N THR A 333 14.35 -3.13 -14.66
CA THR A 333 13.35 -3.21 -15.74
C THR A 333 12.34 -4.35 -15.53
N GLY A 334 12.39 -5.04 -14.39
CA GLY A 334 11.60 -6.24 -14.11
C GLY A 334 12.15 -7.51 -14.74
N ARG A 335 13.35 -7.45 -15.35
CA ARG A 335 14.07 -8.59 -15.93
C ARG A 335 15.39 -8.81 -15.21
N PRO A 336 15.77 -10.08 -14.96
CA PRO A 336 17.06 -10.40 -14.35
C PRO A 336 18.22 -9.99 -15.25
N LEU A 337 19.30 -9.55 -14.64
CA LEU A 337 20.55 -9.19 -15.29
C LEU A 337 21.39 -10.44 -15.48
N ASN A 338 21.11 -11.19 -16.54
CA ASN A 338 21.67 -12.53 -16.79
C ASN A 338 23.20 -12.60 -16.67
N GLN A 339 23.89 -11.49 -16.96
CA GLN A 339 25.35 -11.42 -16.95
C GLN A 339 25.97 -11.49 -15.56
N LEU A 340 25.20 -11.09 -14.55
CA LEU A 340 25.64 -11.11 -13.16
C LEU A 340 25.49 -12.48 -12.48
N TYR A 341 25.01 -13.50 -13.23
CA TYR A 341 24.88 -14.84 -12.67
C TYR A 341 26.11 -15.68 -12.95
N VAL A 342 26.59 -16.40 -11.93
CA VAL A 342 27.78 -17.27 -11.98
C VAL A 342 27.76 -18.19 -13.21
N LYS A 343 26.62 -18.78 -13.54
CA LYS A 343 26.51 -19.71 -14.68
C LYS A 343 26.89 -19.12 -16.03
N ASN A 344 26.60 -17.82 -16.24
CA ASN A 344 26.91 -17.15 -17.48
C ASN A 344 28.37 -16.70 -17.52
N GLN A 345 28.94 -16.34 -16.38
CA GLN A 345 30.37 -16.04 -16.23
C GLN A 345 31.23 -17.31 -16.49
N LEU A 346 30.84 -18.44 -15.92
CA LEU A 346 31.56 -19.70 -16.10
C LEU A 346 31.45 -20.25 -17.53
N LYS A 347 30.34 -19.95 -18.24
CA LYS A 347 30.20 -20.40 -19.64
C LYS A 347 31.37 -19.94 -20.54
N THR A 348 31.81 -18.71 -20.39
CA THR A 348 32.90 -18.12 -21.17
C THR A 348 34.25 -18.79 -20.84
N VAL A 349 34.51 -19.03 -19.53
CA VAL A 349 35.71 -19.71 -19.08
C VAL A 349 35.79 -21.15 -19.66
N LEU A 350 34.66 -21.89 -19.60
CA LEU A 350 34.58 -23.24 -20.15
C LEU A 350 34.84 -23.27 -21.66
N THR A 351 34.36 -22.27 -22.42
CA THR A 351 34.63 -22.17 -23.87
C THR A 351 36.12 -22.00 -24.15
N GLY A 352 36.82 -21.16 -23.39
CA GLY A 352 38.28 -20.95 -23.55
C GLY A 352 39.10 -22.23 -23.24
N LEU A 353 38.69 -22.95 -22.17
CA LEU A 353 39.35 -24.23 -21.85
C LEU A 353 39.15 -25.30 -22.93
N GLN A 354 37.98 -25.33 -23.59
CA GLN A 354 37.72 -26.26 -24.66
C GLN A 354 38.57 -25.99 -25.89
N GLN A 355 38.83 -24.72 -26.21
CA GLN A 355 39.74 -24.34 -27.29
C GLN A 355 41.21 -24.76 -27.01
N SER A 356 41.65 -24.57 -25.74
CA SER A 356 42.97 -25.02 -25.30
C SER A 356 43.16 -26.54 -25.45
N GLN A 357 42.15 -27.34 -25.12
CA GLN A 357 42.16 -28.79 -25.27
C GLN A 357 42.27 -29.24 -26.74
N THR A 358 41.63 -28.52 -27.65
CA THR A 358 41.73 -28.78 -29.10
C THR A 358 43.14 -28.51 -29.62
N GLY A 359 43.79 -27.42 -29.19
CA GLY A 359 45.18 -27.10 -29.55
C GLY A 359 46.18 -28.20 -29.09
N LEU A 360 46.01 -28.65 -27.84
CA LEU A 360 46.85 -29.74 -27.29
C LEU A 360 46.73 -31.07 -28.05
N THR A 361 45.50 -31.40 -28.49
CA THR A 361 45.25 -32.59 -29.29
C THR A 361 46.01 -32.56 -30.63
N THR A 362 46.07 -31.39 -31.28
CA THR A 362 46.79 -31.19 -32.52
C THR A 362 48.30 -31.43 -32.35
N ILE A 363 48.87 -30.92 -31.25
CA ILE A 363 50.30 -31.08 -30.93
C ILE A 363 50.62 -32.54 -30.61
N LYS A 364 49.79 -33.22 -29.81
CA LYS A 364 49.95 -34.64 -29.50
C LYS A 364 49.97 -35.49 -30.76
N ASN A 365 49.03 -35.27 -31.70
CA ASN A 365 48.98 -36.02 -32.97
C ASN A 365 50.23 -35.79 -33.82
N GLY A 366 50.78 -34.55 -33.79
CA GLY A 366 52.07 -34.27 -34.48
C GLY A 366 53.24 -35.06 -33.91
N LEU A 367 53.35 -35.13 -32.56
CA LEU A 367 54.38 -35.89 -31.85
C LEU A 367 54.26 -37.41 -32.10
N GLN A 368 53.01 -37.94 -32.07
CA GLN A 368 52.75 -39.36 -32.30
C GLN A 368 53.14 -39.77 -33.73
N ASN A 369 52.81 -38.91 -34.75
CA ASN A 369 53.20 -39.12 -36.12
C ASN A 369 54.73 -39.11 -36.33
N ALA A 370 55.42 -38.20 -35.61
CA ALA A 370 56.87 -38.17 -35.63
C ALA A 370 57.48 -39.43 -35.03
N SER A 371 56.92 -39.94 -33.88
CA SER A 371 57.39 -41.20 -33.27
C SER A 371 57.20 -42.45 -34.22
N ASN A 372 55.98 -42.52 -34.83
CA ASN A 372 55.65 -43.61 -35.71
C ASN A 372 56.54 -43.63 -37.01
N GLN A 373 56.95 -42.46 -37.53
CA GLN A 373 57.85 -42.34 -38.65
C GLN A 373 59.25 -42.81 -38.28
N LEU A 374 59.69 -42.53 -37.05
CA LEU A 374 60.98 -42.95 -36.51
C LEU A 374 61.12 -44.49 -36.41
N ALA A 375 60.02 -45.15 -35.87
CA ALA A 375 59.95 -46.56 -35.64
C ALA A 375 60.01 -47.42 -36.96
N SER A 376 59.59 -46.81 -38.08
CA SER A 376 59.55 -47.50 -39.38
C SER A 376 60.79 -47.35 -40.29
N ALA A 377 61.85 -46.75 -39.73
CA ALA A 377 63.02 -46.39 -40.54
C ALA A 377 64.01 -47.56 -40.80
N ASN A 378 64.28 -47.87 -42.11
CA ASN A 378 65.24 -48.86 -42.57
C ASN A 378 66.58 -48.18 -42.95
N ILE A 379 67.82 -48.78 -42.69
CA ILE A 379 69.12 -48.08 -42.61
C ILE A 379 69.56 -47.45 -43.98
N LYS A 380 69.18 -47.93 -45.13
CA LYS A 380 69.55 -47.36 -46.45
C LYS A 380 68.46 -46.38 -46.98
N GLU A 381 67.25 -46.61 -46.76
CA GLU A 381 66.18 -45.69 -46.92
C GLU A 381 66.15 -44.63 -45.77
N GLN A 382 66.88 -44.96 -44.68
CA GLN A 382 66.95 -44.19 -43.47
C GLN A 382 67.59 -42.83 -43.63
N LEU A 383 68.45 -42.58 -44.59
CA LEU A 383 69.01 -41.23 -44.79
C LEU A 383 67.98 -40.30 -45.35
N ALA A 384 67.17 -40.77 -46.30
CA ALA A 384 66.02 -39.98 -46.78
C ALA A 384 64.90 -39.88 -45.68
N GLN A 385 64.77 -41.00 -44.90
CA GLN A 385 63.85 -41.02 -43.77
C GLN A 385 64.34 -40.17 -42.57
N VAL A 386 65.66 -40.11 -42.37
CA VAL A 386 66.34 -39.26 -41.38
C VAL A 386 66.17 -37.78 -41.81
N GLN A 387 66.23 -37.48 -43.10
CA GLN A 387 65.89 -36.13 -43.57
C GLN A 387 64.40 -35.79 -43.36
N GLN A 388 63.54 -36.76 -43.67
CA GLN A 388 62.09 -36.59 -43.34
C GLN A 388 61.87 -36.50 -41.86
N LEU A 389 62.60 -37.23 -41.06
CA LEU A 389 62.53 -37.12 -39.58
C LEU A 389 63.10 -35.78 -39.11
N ALA A 390 64.14 -35.26 -39.77
CA ALA A 390 64.73 -33.95 -39.50
C ALA A 390 63.72 -32.84 -39.80
N ASP A 391 63.03 -32.95 -40.96
CA ASP A 391 61.97 -32.02 -41.36
C ASP A 391 60.71 -32.14 -40.40
N GLY A 392 60.42 -33.38 -40.01
CA GLY A 392 59.35 -33.65 -39.01
C GLY A 392 59.70 -33.15 -37.64
N SER A 393 60.97 -33.34 -37.25
CA SER A 393 61.52 -32.85 -35.98
C SER A 393 61.64 -31.33 -35.99
N GLN A 394 61.99 -30.68 -37.11
CA GLN A 394 61.95 -29.21 -37.18
C GLN A 394 60.52 -28.67 -37.05
N ARG A 395 59.58 -29.28 -37.78
CA ARG A 395 58.17 -28.96 -37.66
C ARG A 395 57.65 -29.19 -36.23
N LEU A 396 58.17 -30.24 -35.55
CA LEU A 396 57.82 -30.50 -34.14
C LEU A 396 58.44 -29.48 -33.21
N ALA A 397 59.66 -29.00 -33.54
CA ALA A 397 60.30 -27.93 -32.79
C ALA A 397 59.53 -26.62 -32.95
N ASP A 398 59.06 -26.35 -34.18
CA ASP A 398 58.22 -25.14 -34.42
C ASP A 398 56.84 -25.27 -33.70
N ALA A 399 56.23 -26.47 -33.79
CA ALA A 399 54.98 -26.76 -33.07
C ALA A 399 55.14 -26.76 -31.56
N SER A 400 56.28 -27.22 -31.06
CA SER A 400 56.62 -27.15 -29.61
C SER A 400 56.89 -25.73 -29.17
N GLY A 401 57.52 -24.93 -30.02
CA GLY A 401 57.68 -23.48 -29.79
C GLY A 401 56.33 -22.78 -29.69
N GLN A 402 55.43 -23.08 -30.63
CA GLN A 402 54.02 -22.62 -30.60
C GLN A 402 53.29 -23.13 -29.36
N PHE A 403 53.48 -24.42 -29.03
CA PHE A 403 52.90 -25.02 -27.81
C PHE A 403 53.38 -24.31 -26.54
N ASN A 404 54.68 -24.07 -26.41
CA ASN A 404 55.27 -23.36 -25.27
C ASN A 404 54.73 -21.90 -25.21
N THR A 405 54.54 -21.28 -26.34
CA THR A 405 53.94 -19.96 -26.42
C THR A 405 52.49 -20.00 -25.94
N GLY A 406 51.74 -20.97 -26.43
CA GLY A 406 50.34 -21.19 -25.97
C GLY A 406 50.25 -21.54 -24.47
N LEU A 407 51.18 -22.34 -23.96
CA LEU A 407 51.28 -22.70 -22.54
C LEU A 407 51.61 -21.50 -21.65
N ASN A 408 52.61 -20.68 -22.08
CA ASN A 408 52.91 -19.47 -21.33
C ASN A 408 51.71 -18.52 -21.31
N GLN A 409 50.93 -18.41 -22.40
CA GLN A 409 49.70 -17.66 -22.48
C GLN A 409 48.62 -18.21 -21.55
N TYR A 410 48.47 -19.57 -21.53
CA TYR A 410 47.53 -20.25 -20.62
C TYR A 410 47.89 -20.01 -19.14
N VAL A 411 49.20 -20.16 -18.79
CA VAL A 411 49.66 -19.90 -17.41
C VAL A 411 49.47 -18.44 -17.02
N ALA A 412 49.75 -17.52 -17.95
CA ALA A 412 49.47 -16.10 -17.72
C ALA A 412 47.99 -15.82 -17.47
N GLY A 413 47.11 -16.43 -18.28
CA GLY A 413 45.67 -16.30 -18.09
C GLY A 413 45.14 -16.91 -16.77
N THR A 414 45.73 -18.06 -16.41
CA THR A 414 45.42 -18.73 -15.14
C THR A 414 45.87 -17.86 -13.93
N ASN A 415 47.03 -17.19 -14.05
CA ASN A 415 47.50 -16.27 -13.04
C ASN A 415 46.60 -15.03 -12.91
N GLN A 416 46.09 -14.51 -14.05
CA GLN A 416 45.11 -13.43 -14.06
C GLN A 416 43.77 -13.86 -13.45
N TYR A 417 43.30 -15.06 -13.77
CA TYR A 417 42.10 -15.65 -13.15
C TYR A 417 42.28 -15.76 -11.63
N LEU A 418 43.45 -16.27 -11.18
CA LEU A 418 43.78 -16.40 -9.77
C LEU A 418 43.83 -15.02 -9.07
N ALA A 419 44.41 -14.03 -9.77
CA ALA A 419 44.42 -12.65 -9.27
C ALA A 419 42.98 -12.11 -9.14
N GLY A 420 42.12 -12.37 -10.11
CA GLY A 420 40.72 -11.99 -10.08
C GLY A 420 39.95 -12.71 -8.96
N THR A 421 40.18 -14.00 -8.76
CA THR A 421 39.57 -14.76 -7.64
C THR A 421 40.07 -14.31 -6.29
N ASN A 422 41.38 -13.96 -6.18
CA ASN A 422 41.94 -13.38 -4.95
C ASN A 422 41.43 -11.97 -4.69
N GLN A 423 41.22 -11.18 -5.75
CA GLN A 423 40.55 -9.87 -5.63
C GLN A 423 39.07 -10.03 -5.24
N LEU A 424 38.38 -11.02 -5.82
CA LEU A 424 37.04 -11.40 -5.42
C LEU A 424 36.98 -11.82 -3.95
N ALA A 425 37.92 -12.71 -3.51
CA ALA A 425 38.01 -13.14 -2.10
C ALA A 425 38.33 -11.97 -1.16
N SER A 426 39.23 -11.09 -1.58
CA SER A 426 39.54 -9.85 -0.84
C SER A 426 38.32 -8.93 -0.81
N GLY A 427 37.57 -8.86 -1.91
CA GLY A 427 36.33 -8.10 -2.02
C GLY A 427 35.22 -8.61 -1.13
N ILE A 428 35.06 -9.91 -1.12
CA ILE A 428 34.13 -10.60 -0.23
C ILE A 428 34.54 -10.40 1.23
N GLY A 429 35.89 -10.47 1.53
CA GLY A 429 36.41 -10.18 2.87
C GLY A 429 36.15 -8.73 3.33
N GLN A 430 36.34 -7.77 2.41
CA GLN A 430 36.00 -6.37 2.70
C GLN A 430 34.48 -6.13 2.78
N LEU A 431 33.66 -6.87 2.00
CA LEU A 431 32.24 -6.90 2.15
C LEU A 431 31.83 -7.42 3.55
N GLN A 432 32.50 -8.46 4.02
CA GLN A 432 32.25 -9.04 5.34
C GLN A 432 32.63 -8.08 6.47
N VAL A 433 33.77 -7.36 6.31
CA VAL A 433 34.17 -6.29 7.22
C VAL A 433 33.27 -5.06 7.05
N GLY A 434 32.79 -4.81 5.85
CA GLY A 434 31.92 -3.68 5.49
C GLY A 434 30.45 -3.85 5.89
N ILE A 435 30.04 -5.06 6.31
CA ILE A 435 28.63 -5.30 6.72
C ILE A 435 28.26 -4.43 7.94
N ASN A 436 29.17 -4.17 8.87
CA ASN A 436 28.90 -3.31 10.02
C ASN A 436 29.07 -1.79 9.73
N PRO A 437 30.06 -1.35 8.93
CA PRO A 437 29.99 0.00 8.37
C PRO A 437 28.99 0.07 7.23
N PHE A 438 28.33 -1.04 6.87
CA PHE A 438 27.38 -1.02 5.76
C PHE A 438 26.19 -0.14 6.05
N ALA A 439 25.87 0.10 7.31
CA ALA A 439 24.95 1.16 7.62
C ALA A 439 25.56 2.58 7.48
N SER A 440 26.74 2.83 7.90
CA SER A 440 27.48 4.05 7.53
C SER A 440 28.10 3.95 6.13
N GLY A 441 28.25 2.82 5.65
CA GLY A 441 28.91 2.41 4.45
C GLY A 441 27.98 2.18 3.28
N ILE A 442 26.64 2.26 3.37
CA ILE A 442 25.91 2.43 2.12
C ILE A 442 25.96 3.86 1.60
N ASN A 443 26.24 4.80 2.38
CA ASN A 443 26.77 6.03 1.78
C ASN A 443 28.16 5.82 1.19
N GLN A 444 28.99 5.03 1.84
CA GLN A 444 30.25 4.56 1.28
C GLN A 444 30.02 3.55 0.14
N VAL A 445 28.95 2.74 0.16
CA VAL A 445 28.65 1.76 -0.90
C VAL A 445 27.97 2.38 -2.10
N THR A 446 27.38 3.54 -2.02
CA THR A 446 27.11 4.26 -3.29
C THR A 446 28.42 4.81 -3.86
N SER A 447 29.34 5.23 -3.02
CA SER A 447 30.72 5.48 -3.47
C SER A 447 31.45 4.20 -3.82
N ALA A 448 31.20 3.09 -3.10
CA ALA A 448 31.75 1.76 -3.41
C ALA A 448 31.06 1.10 -4.61
N SER A 449 29.78 1.37 -4.89
CA SER A 449 29.08 0.99 -6.11
C SER A 449 29.64 1.71 -7.33
N GLN A 450 30.04 2.95 -7.19
CA GLN A 450 30.78 3.65 -8.22
C GLN A 450 32.18 3.04 -8.41
N LYS A 451 32.84 2.69 -7.32
CA LYS A 451 34.13 2.00 -7.36
C LYS A 451 34.02 0.57 -7.91
N LEU A 452 32.96 -0.15 -7.61
CA LEU A 452 32.70 -1.48 -8.19
C LEU A 452 32.47 -1.41 -9.68
N ASN A 453 31.71 -0.44 -10.17
CA ASN A 453 31.53 -0.22 -11.59
C ASN A 453 32.90 0.05 -12.29
N GLN A 454 33.78 0.75 -11.60
CA GLN A 454 35.14 0.98 -12.07
C GLN A 454 35.96 -0.33 -12.08
N SER A 455 35.89 -1.14 -11.04
CA SER A 455 36.60 -2.41 -10.96
C SER A 455 36.04 -3.47 -11.91
N VAL A 456 34.76 -3.54 -12.22
CA VAL A 456 34.18 -4.38 -13.30
C VAL A 456 34.69 -3.89 -14.66
N THR A 457 34.85 -2.59 -14.83
CA THR A 457 35.50 -2.04 -16.02
C THR A 457 36.96 -2.53 -16.11
N GLU A 458 37.64 -2.58 -14.97
CA GLU A 458 39.01 -3.11 -14.85
C GLU A 458 39.06 -4.64 -15.05
N ALA A 459 38.11 -5.43 -14.48
CA ALA A 459 37.97 -6.87 -14.78
C ALA A 459 37.61 -7.12 -16.21
N ASN A 460 36.83 -6.29 -16.83
CA ASN A 460 36.55 -6.31 -18.26
C ASN A 460 37.80 -6.04 -19.08
N GLN A 461 38.66 -5.13 -18.63
CA GLN A 461 39.95 -4.89 -19.25
C GLN A 461 40.89 -6.10 -19.06
N GLN A 462 40.88 -6.74 -17.89
CA GLN A 462 41.65 -7.96 -17.65
C GLN A 462 41.11 -9.14 -18.44
N ILE A 463 39.79 -9.29 -18.60
CA ILE A 463 39.15 -10.26 -19.49
C ILE A 463 39.50 -9.96 -20.97
N GLN A 464 39.60 -8.69 -21.34
CA GLN A 464 40.11 -8.28 -22.67
C GLN A 464 41.57 -8.65 -22.85
N GLN A 465 42.39 -8.47 -21.81
CA GLN A 465 43.79 -8.88 -21.83
C GLN A 465 43.94 -10.41 -21.89
N LEU A 466 43.10 -11.14 -21.15
CA LEU A 466 43.03 -12.61 -21.21
C LEU A 466 42.58 -13.07 -22.59
N SER A 467 41.63 -12.41 -23.19
CA SER A 467 41.15 -12.65 -24.54
C SER A 467 42.19 -12.33 -25.63
N SER A 468 43.02 -11.30 -25.38
CA SER A 468 44.13 -10.97 -26.31
C SER A 468 45.28 -11.98 -26.25
N LEU A 469 45.38 -12.75 -25.14
CA LEU A 469 46.39 -13.77 -24.93
C LEU A 469 45.98 -15.15 -25.48
N MET A 470 44.68 -15.41 -25.73
CA MET A 470 44.15 -16.73 -26.16
C MET A 470 43.63 -16.71 -27.59
N ASN A 471 44.42 -16.38 -28.53
CA ASN A 471 44.23 -16.47 -29.98
C ASN A 471 42.86 -16.11 -30.62
N SER A 472 42.90 -15.38 -31.70
CA SER A 472 41.94 -14.49 -32.39
C SER A 472 40.51 -14.98 -32.67
N HIS A 473 40.09 -16.18 -32.30
CA HIS A 473 38.72 -16.67 -32.59
C HIS A 473 37.77 -16.72 -31.38
N SER A 474 38.29 -16.47 -30.21
CA SER A 474 37.47 -16.47 -28.97
C SER A 474 37.12 -15.07 -28.46
N ASN A 475 37.63 -14.05 -29.12
CA ASN A 475 37.47 -12.65 -28.67
C ASN A 475 36.00 -12.18 -28.53
N GLY A 476 35.08 -12.76 -29.28
CA GLY A 476 33.67 -12.40 -29.21
C GLY A 476 32.99 -12.72 -27.87
N SER A 477 33.38 -13.85 -27.27
CA SER A 477 32.71 -14.31 -26.02
C SER A 477 33.21 -13.58 -24.79
N TYR A 478 34.53 -13.31 -24.71
CA TYR A 478 35.10 -12.51 -23.60
C TYR A 478 34.68 -11.03 -23.66
N PHE A 479 34.60 -10.46 -24.89
CA PHE A 479 34.10 -9.11 -25.11
C PHE A 479 32.59 -9.00 -24.79
N ALA A 480 31.81 -10.00 -25.15
CA ALA A 480 30.39 -10.04 -24.81
C ALA A 480 30.19 -10.10 -23.28
N MET A 481 30.98 -10.93 -22.58
CA MET A 481 30.90 -11.03 -21.08
C MET A 481 31.40 -9.74 -20.41
N ALA A 482 32.48 -9.15 -20.92
CA ALA A 482 33.01 -7.88 -20.41
C ALA A 482 32.02 -6.73 -20.65
N SER A 483 31.40 -6.66 -21.81
CA SER A 483 30.36 -5.68 -22.16
C SER A 483 29.10 -5.89 -21.32
N GLN A 484 28.74 -7.14 -21.13
CA GLN A 484 27.58 -7.54 -20.32
C GLN A 484 27.81 -7.27 -18.83
N LEU A 485 29.03 -7.55 -18.33
CA LEU A 485 29.40 -7.23 -16.96
C LEU A 485 29.35 -5.71 -16.72
N ASN A 486 29.76 -4.92 -17.71
CA ASN A 486 29.71 -3.45 -17.65
C ASN A 486 28.28 -2.91 -17.73
N GLN A 487 27.43 -3.56 -18.51
CA GLN A 487 25.99 -3.30 -18.55
C GLN A 487 25.29 -3.69 -17.24
N GLY A 488 25.74 -4.83 -16.66
CA GLY A 488 25.30 -5.32 -15.36
C GLY A 488 25.68 -4.41 -14.20
N THR A 489 26.88 -3.81 -14.23
CA THR A 489 27.31 -2.87 -13.19
C THR A 489 26.61 -1.52 -13.28
N SER A 490 26.20 -1.09 -14.43
CA SER A 490 25.38 0.12 -14.59
C SER A 490 23.96 -0.05 -14.05
N GLN A 491 23.41 -1.26 -14.23
CA GLN A 491 22.13 -1.64 -13.61
C GLN A 491 22.27 -1.92 -12.10
N LEU A 492 23.47 -2.33 -11.62
CA LEU A 492 23.78 -2.50 -10.20
C LEU A 492 23.69 -1.20 -9.41
N ALA A 493 23.96 -0.06 -10.05
CA ALA A 493 23.77 1.24 -9.42
C ALA A 493 22.30 1.54 -9.08
N GLY A 494 21.38 1.11 -9.95
CA GLY A 494 19.93 1.10 -9.64
C GLY A 494 19.55 0.06 -8.58
N ALA A 495 20.23 -1.08 -8.60
CA ALA A 495 19.99 -2.19 -7.67
C ALA A 495 20.53 -1.94 -6.26
N LEU A 496 21.55 -1.10 -6.04
CA LEU A 496 22.08 -0.77 -4.71
C LEU A 496 21.11 0.02 -3.83
N THR A 497 20.12 0.67 -4.46
CA THR A 497 19.02 1.29 -3.70
C THR A 497 18.11 0.23 -3.05
N THR A 498 17.98 -0.94 -3.66
CA THR A 498 17.24 -2.08 -3.09
C THR A 498 18.07 -2.88 -2.07
N ILE A 499 19.40 -2.86 -2.21
CA ILE A 499 20.33 -3.62 -1.37
C ILE A 499 20.39 -3.13 0.08
N ASN A 500 20.18 -1.84 0.33
CA ASN A 500 20.30 -1.24 1.66
C ASN A 500 19.27 -1.78 2.66
N ARG A 501 18.27 -2.50 2.19
CA ARG A 501 17.26 -3.16 3.02
C ARG A 501 17.60 -4.60 3.43
N GLN A 502 18.63 -5.17 2.86
CA GLN A 502 18.81 -6.64 2.94
C GLN A 502 20.15 -7.11 3.51
N VAL A 503 20.79 -6.33 4.40
CA VAL A 503 22.13 -6.64 4.93
C VAL A 503 22.25 -7.96 5.72
N PRO A 504 21.29 -8.42 6.52
CA PRO A 504 21.44 -9.73 7.15
C PRO A 504 21.44 -10.93 6.19
N THR A 505 20.66 -10.86 5.11
CA THR A 505 20.70 -11.90 4.07
C THR A 505 21.99 -11.84 3.25
N LEU A 506 22.55 -10.61 3.10
CA LEU A 506 23.84 -10.44 2.44
C LEU A 506 24.97 -11.08 3.23
N SER A 507 24.94 -11.08 4.58
CA SER A 507 25.97 -11.73 5.39
C SER A 507 25.98 -13.25 5.18
N GLN A 508 24.81 -13.89 5.04
CA GLN A 508 24.75 -15.31 4.67
C GLN A 508 25.19 -15.56 3.23
N GLY A 509 24.76 -14.71 2.27
CA GLY A 509 25.22 -14.80 0.88
C GLY A 509 26.72 -14.53 0.76
N ILE A 510 27.31 -13.59 1.54
CA ILE A 510 28.76 -13.39 1.59
C ILE A 510 29.49 -14.64 2.12
N ASN A 511 28.96 -15.33 3.15
CA ASN A 511 29.58 -16.56 3.63
C ASN A 511 29.53 -17.66 2.55
N GLN A 512 28.42 -17.77 1.82
CA GLN A 512 28.31 -18.67 0.66
C GLN A 512 29.23 -18.25 -0.48
N LEU A 513 29.32 -16.93 -0.72
CA LEU A 513 30.21 -16.39 -1.75
C LEU A 513 31.70 -16.51 -1.32
N THR A 514 32.00 -16.40 -0.03
CA THR A 514 33.34 -16.68 0.54
C THR A 514 33.72 -18.12 0.31
N ASN A 515 32.77 -19.05 0.54
CA ASN A 515 33.00 -20.47 0.28
C ASN A 515 33.18 -20.72 -1.22
N GLY A 516 32.31 -20.16 -2.07
CA GLY A 516 32.41 -20.25 -3.52
C GLY A 516 33.69 -19.59 -4.08
N SER A 517 34.09 -18.44 -3.53
CA SER A 517 35.34 -17.77 -3.89
C SER A 517 36.57 -18.56 -3.42
N SER A 518 36.48 -19.20 -2.25
CA SER A 518 37.55 -20.09 -1.76
C SER A 518 37.69 -21.33 -2.64
N GLU A 519 36.56 -21.88 -3.11
CA GLU A 519 36.53 -22.99 -4.07
C GLU A 519 37.04 -22.54 -5.45
N LEU A 520 36.67 -21.37 -5.93
CA LEU A 520 37.19 -20.76 -7.15
C LEU A 520 38.70 -20.53 -7.04
N THR A 521 39.20 -20.08 -5.91
CA THR A 521 40.64 -19.87 -5.62
C THR A 521 41.35 -21.23 -5.56
N HIS A 522 40.73 -22.23 -4.89
CA HIS A 522 41.27 -23.60 -4.85
C HIS A 522 41.36 -24.18 -6.26
N THR A 523 40.31 -24.06 -7.04
CA THR A 523 40.25 -24.51 -8.45
C THR A 523 41.24 -23.73 -9.32
N GLY A 524 41.37 -22.43 -9.12
CA GLY A 524 42.38 -21.61 -9.75
C GLY A 524 43.81 -22.03 -9.43
N ASN A 525 44.06 -22.43 -8.15
CA ASN A 525 45.35 -22.98 -7.77
C ASN A 525 45.64 -24.37 -8.38
N GLN A 526 44.61 -25.20 -8.50
CA GLN A 526 44.75 -26.49 -9.24
C GLN A 526 45.03 -26.26 -10.71
N LEU A 527 44.30 -25.30 -11.32
CA LEU A 527 44.51 -24.90 -12.72
C LEU A 527 45.90 -24.30 -12.93
N LYS A 528 46.38 -23.47 -11.99
CA LYS A 528 47.78 -22.94 -11.99
C LYS A 528 48.80 -24.05 -11.85
N THR A 529 48.56 -25.03 -10.97
CA THR A 529 49.43 -26.18 -10.78
C THR A 529 49.51 -27.04 -12.05
N ALA A 530 48.34 -27.33 -12.64
CA ALA A 530 48.24 -28.01 -13.91
C ALA A 530 48.93 -27.26 -15.06
N GLY A 531 48.73 -25.93 -15.10
CA GLY A 531 49.39 -25.04 -16.05
C GLY A 531 50.93 -25.00 -15.90
N ASN A 532 51.40 -24.93 -14.66
CA ASN A 532 52.84 -24.98 -14.36
C ASN A 532 53.45 -26.36 -14.72
N GLN A 533 52.72 -27.45 -14.45
CA GLN A 533 53.10 -28.80 -14.86
C GLN A 533 53.17 -28.92 -16.36
N LEU A 534 52.17 -28.34 -17.03
CA LEU A 534 52.14 -28.33 -18.52
C LEU A 534 53.25 -27.47 -19.10
N THR A 535 53.57 -26.31 -18.49
CA THR A 535 54.68 -25.46 -18.91
C THR A 535 56.03 -26.19 -18.71
N SER A 536 56.16 -26.87 -17.58
CA SER A 536 57.33 -27.71 -17.32
C SER A 536 57.44 -28.84 -18.33
N GLY A 537 56.32 -29.54 -18.62
CA GLY A 537 56.25 -30.54 -19.65
C GLY A 537 56.50 -30.01 -21.06
N GLY A 538 55.98 -28.80 -21.37
CA GLY A 538 56.28 -28.11 -22.63
C GLY A 538 57.76 -27.70 -22.77
N GLN A 539 58.37 -27.23 -21.68
CA GLN A 539 59.81 -26.96 -21.65
C GLN A 539 60.66 -28.26 -21.81
N GLN A 540 60.18 -29.33 -21.13
CA GLN A 540 60.79 -30.67 -21.31
C GLN A 540 60.59 -31.17 -22.75
N LEU A 541 59.40 -30.96 -23.29
CA LEU A 541 59.09 -31.29 -24.69
C LEU A 541 60.03 -30.52 -25.65
N ASN A 542 60.18 -29.20 -25.45
CA ASN A 542 61.10 -28.40 -26.25
C ASN A 542 62.59 -28.84 -26.08
N GLY A 543 62.93 -29.21 -24.80
CA GLY A 543 64.21 -29.81 -24.52
C GLY A 543 64.41 -31.20 -25.28
N GLY A 544 63.40 -32.07 -25.24
CA GLY A 544 63.37 -33.32 -25.90
C GLY A 544 63.42 -33.12 -27.47
N ILE A 545 62.66 -32.19 -28.00
CA ILE A 545 62.65 -31.86 -29.44
C ILE A 545 64.02 -31.31 -29.88
N ASN A 546 64.66 -30.47 -29.08
CA ASN A 546 66.01 -29.99 -29.33
C ASN A 546 67.04 -31.10 -29.27
N GLN A 547 66.85 -32.08 -28.37
CA GLN A 547 67.69 -33.33 -28.34
C GLN A 547 67.52 -34.17 -29.58
N VAL A 548 66.29 -34.31 -30.08
CA VAL A 548 65.97 -35.01 -31.35
C VAL A 548 66.64 -34.30 -32.51
N ASN A 549 66.51 -32.99 -32.58
CA ASN A 549 67.12 -32.24 -33.66
C ASN A 549 68.71 -32.35 -33.68
N GLY A 550 69.28 -32.28 -32.49
CA GLY A 550 70.71 -32.52 -32.31
C GLY A 550 71.17 -33.92 -32.64
N GLY A 551 70.38 -34.93 -32.19
CA GLY A 551 70.60 -36.36 -32.51
C GLY A 551 70.49 -36.68 -33.99
N VAL A 552 69.49 -36.07 -34.67
CA VAL A 552 69.36 -36.24 -36.16
C VAL A 552 70.52 -35.58 -36.90
N GLN A 553 71.02 -34.43 -36.45
CA GLN A 553 72.21 -33.79 -36.98
C GLN A 553 73.48 -34.64 -36.74
N GLN A 554 73.63 -35.26 -35.55
CA GLN A 554 74.67 -36.18 -35.24
C GLN A 554 74.58 -37.49 -36.07
N LEU A 555 73.35 -37.91 -36.35
CA LEU A 555 73.08 -39.09 -37.21
C LEU A 555 73.53 -38.83 -38.62
N ASN A 556 73.43 -37.60 -39.13
CA ASN A 556 73.97 -37.22 -40.45
C ASN A 556 75.55 -37.29 -40.51
N HIS A 557 76.18 -37.18 -39.31
CA HIS A 557 77.67 -37.27 -39.24
C HIS A 557 78.24 -38.64 -38.76
N GLN A 558 77.40 -39.47 -38.21
CA GLN A 558 77.89 -40.74 -37.60
C GLN A 558 76.92 -41.92 -37.85
N LEU A 559 76.77 -42.33 -39.14
CA LEU A 559 75.89 -43.42 -39.56
C LEU A 559 76.16 -44.78 -38.87
N GLN A 560 77.27 -45.00 -38.24
CA GLN A 560 77.65 -46.19 -37.50
C GLN A 560 77.19 -46.23 -36.04
N ALA A 561 76.86 -45.09 -35.40
CA ALA A 561 76.39 -45.02 -34.02
C ALA A 561 74.86 -44.88 -33.97
N MET A 562 74.16 -44.92 -35.09
CA MET A 562 72.75 -44.55 -35.26
C MET A 562 71.75 -45.33 -34.43
N SER A 563 71.99 -46.62 -34.22
CA SER A 563 71.00 -47.51 -33.57
C SER A 563 70.72 -47.11 -32.08
N SER A 564 71.77 -46.74 -31.31
CA SER A 564 71.64 -46.42 -29.92
C SER A 564 71.06 -45.00 -29.69
N GLN A 565 71.38 -44.08 -30.63
CA GLN A 565 70.83 -42.66 -30.55
C GLN A 565 69.39 -42.62 -30.96
N LEU A 566 68.97 -43.50 -31.93
CA LEU A 566 67.56 -43.62 -32.33
C LEU A 566 66.65 -44.12 -31.18
N ASN A 567 67.14 -45.12 -30.45
CA ASN A 567 66.41 -45.61 -29.27
C ASN A 567 66.22 -44.51 -28.19
N GLN A 568 67.25 -43.62 -27.97
CA GLN A 568 67.14 -42.53 -27.07
C GLN A 568 66.14 -41.44 -27.51
N LEU A 569 66.13 -41.22 -28.81
CA LEU A 569 65.18 -40.28 -29.39
C LEU A 569 63.72 -40.74 -29.31
N GLU A 570 63.47 -42.04 -29.59
CA GLU A 570 62.10 -42.63 -29.45
C GLU A 570 61.58 -42.62 -28.05
N ALA A 571 62.47 -42.89 -27.06
CA ALA A 571 62.17 -42.78 -25.66
C ALA A 571 61.74 -41.32 -25.26
N GLY A 572 62.45 -40.28 -25.77
CA GLY A 572 62.15 -38.87 -25.50
C GLY A 572 60.80 -38.43 -26.08
N LEU A 573 60.44 -38.85 -27.26
CA LEU A 573 59.18 -38.55 -27.94
C LEU A 573 57.97 -39.20 -27.17
N ASN A 574 58.13 -40.47 -26.77
CA ASN A 574 57.14 -41.20 -25.97
C ASN A 574 56.94 -40.56 -24.63
N GLN A 575 58.02 -40.05 -24.01
CA GLN A 575 57.91 -39.29 -22.77
C GLN A 575 57.17 -37.96 -22.91
N ALA A 576 57.39 -37.25 -24.07
CA ALA A 576 56.68 -36.01 -24.36
C ALA A 576 55.17 -36.24 -24.60
N VAL A 577 54.78 -37.31 -25.32
CA VAL A 577 53.38 -37.70 -25.51
C VAL A 577 52.71 -38.01 -24.18
N SER A 578 53.40 -38.76 -23.30
CA SER A 578 52.90 -39.05 -21.94
C SER A 578 52.70 -37.78 -21.07
N GLY A 579 53.61 -36.79 -21.25
CA GLY A 579 53.45 -35.47 -20.60
C GLY A 579 52.18 -34.71 -21.05
N LEU A 580 51.90 -34.72 -22.34
CA LEU A 580 50.72 -34.10 -22.91
C LEU A 580 49.40 -34.76 -22.45
N ASP A 581 49.38 -36.10 -22.30
CA ASP A 581 48.22 -36.81 -21.74
C ASP A 581 47.87 -36.38 -20.31
N LYS A 582 48.88 -36.19 -19.48
CA LYS A 582 48.68 -35.69 -18.11
C LYS A 582 48.07 -34.30 -18.08
N VAL A 583 48.49 -33.44 -18.98
CA VAL A 583 47.96 -32.08 -19.09
C VAL A 583 46.51 -32.06 -19.60
N GLN A 584 46.19 -32.85 -20.61
CA GLN A 584 44.81 -32.98 -21.11
C GLN A 584 43.87 -33.49 -20.02
N ASN A 585 44.33 -34.44 -19.19
CA ASN A 585 43.56 -34.96 -18.06
C ASN A 585 43.27 -33.83 -17.04
N GLY A 586 44.29 -33.06 -16.65
CA GLY A 586 44.12 -31.94 -15.72
C GLY A 586 43.14 -30.86 -16.24
N ILE A 587 43.21 -30.53 -17.53
CA ILE A 587 42.22 -29.60 -18.13
C ILE A 587 40.79 -30.18 -18.08
N SER A 588 40.63 -31.48 -18.35
CA SER A 588 39.34 -32.14 -18.32
C SER A 588 38.73 -32.17 -16.90
N GLU A 589 39.57 -32.38 -15.88
CA GLU A 589 39.13 -32.30 -14.46
C GLU A 589 38.62 -30.88 -14.11
N VAL A 590 39.37 -29.84 -14.50
CA VAL A 590 38.98 -28.45 -14.29
C VAL A 590 37.67 -28.12 -15.03
N GLN A 591 37.53 -28.57 -16.28
CA GLN A 591 36.26 -28.38 -17.05
C GLN A 591 35.10 -29.09 -16.38
N SER A 592 35.27 -30.29 -15.84
CA SER A 592 34.25 -31.01 -15.10
C SER A 592 33.81 -30.23 -13.88
N TYR A 593 34.76 -29.82 -13.04
CA TYR A 593 34.49 -29.04 -11.84
C TYR A 593 33.74 -27.72 -12.15
N LEU A 594 34.21 -26.94 -13.14
CA LEU A 594 33.54 -25.68 -13.49
C LEU A 594 32.14 -25.92 -14.10
N SER A 595 31.96 -27.05 -14.82
CA SER A 595 30.66 -27.44 -15.37
C SER A 595 29.68 -27.85 -14.26
N GLU A 596 30.14 -28.56 -13.23
CA GLU A 596 29.36 -28.89 -12.05
C GLU A 596 28.98 -27.66 -11.27
N LEU A 597 29.94 -26.75 -11.04
CA LEU A 597 29.70 -25.47 -10.38
C LEU A 597 28.66 -24.61 -11.13
N LYS A 598 28.78 -24.54 -12.46
CA LYS A 598 27.82 -23.84 -13.34
C LYS A 598 26.39 -24.40 -13.22
N ASN A 599 26.25 -25.73 -13.08
CA ASN A 599 24.97 -26.42 -13.03
C ASN A 599 24.45 -26.59 -11.59
N SER A 600 25.24 -26.26 -10.56
CA SER A 600 24.87 -26.27 -9.17
C SER A 600 23.94 -25.11 -8.78
N PRO A 601 23.31 -25.15 -7.60
CA PRO A 601 22.56 -23.98 -7.06
C PRO A 601 23.42 -22.71 -7.00
N ALA A 602 24.74 -22.81 -6.81
CA ALA A 602 25.66 -21.67 -6.82
C ALA A 602 25.71 -20.99 -8.20
N GLY A 603 25.56 -21.74 -9.31
CA GLY A 603 25.50 -21.18 -10.66
C GLY A 603 24.31 -20.23 -10.90
N ASN A 604 23.23 -20.41 -10.16
CA ASN A 604 22.04 -19.55 -10.23
C ASN A 604 22.09 -18.34 -9.28
N GLN A 605 23.18 -18.17 -8.55
CA GLN A 605 23.37 -17.02 -7.66
C GLN A 605 23.87 -15.81 -8.45
N LEU A 606 23.39 -14.63 -7.99
CA LEU A 606 23.91 -13.36 -8.44
C LEU A 606 25.34 -13.20 -7.91
N ASN A 607 26.30 -13.00 -8.78
CA ASN A 607 27.67 -12.69 -8.45
C ASN A 607 28.09 -11.40 -9.16
N ILE A 608 28.38 -10.38 -8.38
CA ILE A 608 28.79 -9.09 -8.92
C ILE A 608 30.27 -8.90 -8.60
N PRO A 609 31.14 -9.00 -9.59
CA PRO A 609 32.55 -8.73 -9.40
C PRO A 609 32.76 -7.33 -8.78
N ARG A 610 33.79 -7.19 -7.97
CA ARG A 610 34.01 -5.98 -7.15
C ARG A 610 34.10 -4.70 -7.95
N ASN A 611 34.74 -4.78 -9.11
CA ASN A 611 34.94 -3.71 -10.06
C ASN A 611 33.61 -3.25 -10.74
N GLU A 612 32.57 -4.08 -10.75
CA GLU A 612 31.26 -3.77 -11.33
C GLU A 612 30.26 -3.10 -10.37
N LEU A 613 30.55 -3.10 -9.05
CA LEU A 613 29.64 -2.49 -8.05
C LEU A 613 29.49 -0.96 -8.19
N ASN A 614 30.36 -0.31 -8.95
CA ASN A 614 30.36 1.14 -9.20
C ASN A 614 30.08 1.55 -10.65
N ASN A 615 29.60 0.63 -11.47
CA ASN A 615 29.19 0.93 -12.86
C ASN A 615 28.01 1.92 -12.86
N SER A 616 27.98 2.84 -13.83
CA SER A 616 27.00 3.94 -13.95
C SER A 616 25.55 3.44 -13.94
N ASP A 617 25.27 2.28 -14.52
CA ASP A 617 23.92 1.72 -14.62
C ASP A 617 23.43 1.20 -13.26
N LEU A 618 24.33 0.62 -12.46
CA LEU A 618 24.03 0.22 -11.08
C LEU A 618 23.85 1.42 -10.14
N VAL A 619 24.68 2.45 -10.27
CA VAL A 619 24.51 3.71 -9.51
C VAL A 619 23.16 4.35 -9.84
N THR A 620 22.74 4.34 -11.09
CA THR A 620 21.40 4.82 -11.50
C THR A 620 20.30 3.98 -10.85
N SER A 621 20.45 2.65 -10.83
CA SER A 621 19.50 1.76 -10.15
C SER A 621 19.45 1.98 -8.64
N TYR A 622 20.60 2.24 -8.00
CA TYR A 622 20.65 2.62 -6.58
C TYR A 622 19.87 3.90 -6.30
N ASN A 623 20.04 4.92 -7.15
CA ASN A 623 19.37 6.21 -6.97
C ASN A 623 17.85 6.11 -7.14
N ILE A 624 17.35 5.15 -7.92
CA ILE A 624 15.90 4.90 -8.12
C ILE A 624 15.31 4.07 -6.99
N TYR A 625 16.01 3.01 -6.55
CA TYR A 625 15.43 1.99 -5.66
C TYR A 625 15.94 2.04 -4.22
N MET A 626 16.85 2.96 -3.88
CA MET A 626 17.37 3.13 -2.52
C MET A 626 17.33 4.59 -2.07
N ASN A 627 17.31 4.80 -0.73
CA ASN A 627 17.47 6.14 -0.15
C ASN A 627 18.94 6.62 -0.25
N LYS A 628 19.17 7.89 0.07
CA LYS A 628 20.51 8.51 0.02
C LYS A 628 21.55 7.74 0.86
N ASP A 629 21.14 7.24 2.03
CA ASP A 629 22.03 6.50 2.95
C ASP A 629 22.14 5.01 2.59
N ARG A 630 21.46 4.55 1.54
CA ARG A 630 21.41 3.15 1.09
C ARG A 630 20.94 2.14 2.16
N GLN A 631 20.35 2.61 3.27
CA GLN A 631 19.82 1.77 4.34
C GLN A 631 18.41 1.27 4.08
N LEU A 632 17.74 1.82 3.08
CA LEU A 632 16.39 1.49 2.69
C LEU A 632 16.35 1.14 1.21
N THR A 633 15.82 -0.03 0.86
CA THR A 633 15.50 -0.37 -0.53
C THR A 633 14.01 -0.57 -0.75
N GLN A 634 13.56 -0.25 -1.94
CA GLN A 634 12.17 -0.37 -2.38
C GLN A 634 12.07 -1.31 -3.58
N LEU A 635 11.23 -2.35 -3.46
CA LEU A 635 10.78 -3.12 -4.62
C LEU A 635 9.45 -2.54 -5.09
N SER A 636 9.31 -2.28 -6.36
CA SER A 636 8.06 -1.85 -6.98
C SER A 636 7.35 -3.06 -7.60
N VAL A 637 6.20 -3.40 -7.05
CA VAL A 637 5.40 -4.58 -7.42
C VAL A 637 4.15 -4.15 -8.17
N VAL A 638 4.04 -4.55 -9.42
CA VAL A 638 2.85 -4.33 -10.23
C VAL A 638 1.90 -5.51 -10.06
N LEU A 639 0.73 -5.28 -9.49
CA LEU A 639 -0.29 -6.29 -9.32
C LEU A 639 -1.05 -6.54 -10.65
N LYS A 640 -1.58 -7.76 -10.84
CA LYS A 640 -2.47 -8.10 -11.96
C LYS A 640 -3.87 -7.52 -11.75
N ALA A 641 -4.36 -7.56 -10.49
CA ALA A 641 -5.65 -7.04 -10.10
C ALA A 641 -5.62 -5.51 -9.97
N ASP A 642 -6.80 -4.89 -9.99
CA ASP A 642 -6.99 -3.48 -9.65
C ASP A 642 -6.48 -3.23 -8.22
N PRO A 643 -5.58 -2.27 -7.98
CA PRO A 643 -5.05 -1.94 -6.65
C PRO A 643 -6.14 -1.66 -5.59
N ASN A 644 -7.31 -1.20 -6.00
CA ASN A 644 -8.44 -0.93 -5.11
C ASN A 644 -9.35 -2.14 -4.89
N SER A 645 -9.04 -3.30 -5.50
CA SER A 645 -9.87 -4.50 -5.39
C SER A 645 -9.52 -5.36 -4.17
N HIS A 646 -10.51 -6.09 -3.67
CA HIS A 646 -10.30 -7.10 -2.61
C HIS A 646 -9.31 -8.20 -3.02
N THR A 647 -9.23 -8.54 -4.31
CA THR A 647 -8.24 -9.49 -4.86
C THR A 647 -6.82 -8.97 -4.69
N ALA A 648 -6.58 -7.67 -4.98
CA ALA A 648 -5.28 -7.04 -4.75
C ALA A 648 -4.92 -7.02 -3.25
N ALA A 649 -5.88 -6.66 -2.38
CA ALA A 649 -5.70 -6.68 -0.94
C ALA A 649 -5.28 -8.07 -0.42
N LYS A 650 -5.92 -9.14 -0.93
CA LYS A 650 -5.58 -10.53 -0.60
C LYS A 650 -4.17 -10.90 -1.07
N THR A 651 -3.79 -10.43 -2.26
CA THR A 651 -2.45 -10.63 -2.79
C THR A 651 -1.41 -9.92 -1.93
N VAL A 652 -1.65 -8.67 -1.50
CA VAL A 652 -0.73 -7.91 -0.64
C VAL A 652 -0.56 -8.58 0.73
N LYS A 653 -1.64 -9.07 1.35
CA LYS A 653 -1.57 -9.85 2.61
C LYS A 653 -0.71 -11.12 2.45
N GLN A 654 -0.82 -11.80 1.31
CA GLN A 654 -0.01 -12.98 1.03
C GLN A 654 1.45 -12.60 0.79
N LEU A 655 1.71 -11.54 0.01
CA LEU A 655 3.06 -11.03 -0.23
C LEU A 655 3.76 -10.62 1.08
N GLU A 656 3.05 -10.03 2.02
CA GLU A 656 3.62 -9.67 3.33
C GLU A 656 4.12 -10.91 4.08
N LYS A 657 3.34 -12.00 4.09
CA LYS A 657 3.72 -13.27 4.70
C LYS A 657 4.91 -13.90 3.98
N ASP A 658 4.86 -13.96 2.65
CA ASP A 658 5.90 -14.57 1.82
C ASP A 658 7.23 -13.84 1.97
N VAL A 659 7.21 -12.50 1.92
CA VAL A 659 8.41 -11.65 2.07
C VAL A 659 8.99 -11.77 3.49
N LYS A 660 8.16 -11.73 4.53
CA LYS A 660 8.62 -11.92 5.91
C LYS A 660 9.24 -13.30 6.13
N ALA A 661 8.70 -14.34 5.49
CA ALA A 661 9.26 -15.69 5.56
C ALA A 661 10.62 -15.77 4.83
N GLN A 662 10.70 -15.21 3.62
CA GLN A 662 11.94 -15.20 2.83
C GLN A 662 13.06 -14.40 3.53
N ILE A 663 12.74 -13.25 4.08
CA ILE A 663 13.72 -12.41 4.80
C ILE A 663 14.33 -13.14 5.99
N LYS A 664 13.53 -13.91 6.75
CA LYS A 664 14.04 -14.70 7.88
C LYS A 664 15.06 -15.77 7.45
N ALA A 665 14.94 -16.27 6.23
CA ALA A 665 15.82 -17.29 5.68
C ALA A 665 17.08 -16.70 5.02
N THR A 666 17.31 -15.40 5.10
CA THR A 666 18.38 -14.68 4.40
C THR A 666 19.20 -13.83 5.37
N SER A 667 20.27 -13.19 4.88
CA SER A 667 21.08 -12.23 5.66
C SER A 667 20.28 -11.02 6.17
N LEU A 668 19.11 -10.75 5.57
CA LEU A 668 18.22 -9.64 5.95
C LEU A 668 17.31 -9.97 7.15
N SER A 669 17.57 -11.02 7.90
CA SER A 669 16.69 -11.49 9.01
C SER A 669 16.36 -10.42 10.06
N LYS A 670 17.22 -9.41 10.23
CA LYS A 670 17.03 -8.25 11.13
C LYS A 670 16.37 -7.04 10.43
N ALA A 671 15.99 -7.16 9.17
CA ALA A 671 15.41 -6.04 8.44
C ALA A 671 13.98 -5.73 8.91
N LYS A 672 13.67 -4.44 8.99
CA LYS A 672 12.30 -3.96 9.12
C LYS A 672 11.67 -3.93 7.72
N VAL A 673 10.52 -4.61 7.60
CA VAL A 673 9.78 -4.69 6.35
C VAL A 673 8.46 -3.96 6.49
N ALA A 674 8.15 -3.13 5.51
CA ALA A 674 6.85 -2.49 5.38
C ALA A 674 6.39 -2.58 3.93
N ILE A 675 5.13 -2.94 3.74
CA ILE A 675 4.51 -2.88 2.42
C ILE A 675 3.74 -1.57 2.33
N GLY A 676 3.94 -0.84 1.25
CA GLY A 676 3.30 0.43 0.95
C GLY A 676 2.56 0.40 -0.39
N GLY A 677 2.09 1.57 -0.81
CA GLY A 677 1.28 1.75 -2.00
C GLY A 677 -0.21 1.69 -1.73
N GLN A 678 -1.02 2.07 -2.73
CA GLN A 678 -2.47 2.27 -2.60
C GLN A 678 -3.19 1.06 -2.00
N THR A 679 -2.88 -0.16 -2.47
CA THR A 679 -3.53 -1.39 -1.96
C THR A 679 -3.26 -1.61 -0.48
N SER A 680 -2.02 -1.35 -0.04
CA SER A 680 -1.64 -1.50 1.38
C SER A 680 -2.33 -0.44 2.25
N GLN A 681 -2.39 0.80 1.78
CA GLN A 681 -3.12 1.89 2.47
C GLN A 681 -4.60 1.57 2.62
N ASN A 682 -5.24 1.10 1.54
CA ASN A 682 -6.65 0.69 1.57
C ASN A 682 -6.89 -0.46 2.55
N LEU A 683 -5.95 -1.41 2.63
CA LEU A 683 -6.01 -2.54 3.57
C LEU A 683 -5.87 -2.10 5.03
N ASP A 684 -4.96 -1.17 5.30
CA ASP A 684 -4.78 -0.59 6.62
C ASP A 684 -6.02 0.22 7.02
N LEU A 685 -6.58 1.03 6.09
CA LEU A 685 -7.83 1.76 6.29
C LEU A 685 -9.00 0.81 6.56
N GLU A 686 -9.13 -0.29 5.80
CA GLU A 686 -10.15 -1.31 6.01
C GLU A 686 -10.04 -1.91 7.43
N THR A 687 -8.84 -2.32 7.82
CA THR A 687 -8.59 -2.95 9.12
C THR A 687 -8.85 -1.97 10.28
N LEU A 688 -8.37 -0.73 10.15
CA LEU A 688 -8.56 0.31 11.16
C LEU A 688 -10.03 0.75 11.23
N SER A 689 -10.67 0.99 10.08
CA SER A 689 -12.05 1.49 10.05
C SER A 689 -13.05 0.46 10.59
N GLN A 690 -12.97 -0.80 10.17
CA GLN A 690 -13.89 -1.85 10.61
C GLN A 690 -13.75 -2.16 12.11
N GLY A 691 -12.51 -2.31 12.59
CA GLY A 691 -12.24 -2.59 14.00
C GLY A 691 -12.66 -1.44 14.92
N ASP A 692 -12.40 -0.22 14.49
CA ASP A 692 -12.70 0.95 15.30
C ASP A 692 -14.16 1.39 15.18
N PHE A 693 -14.83 1.16 14.04
CA PHE A 693 -16.25 1.40 13.88
C PHE A 693 -17.08 0.59 14.88
N THR A 694 -16.86 -0.73 14.93
CA THR A 694 -17.59 -1.61 15.85
C THR A 694 -17.40 -1.19 17.31
N ARG A 695 -16.15 -0.90 17.69
CA ARG A 695 -15.82 -0.45 19.03
C ARG A 695 -16.50 0.89 19.37
N THR A 696 -16.38 1.87 18.49
CA THR A 696 -16.87 3.21 18.67
C THR A 696 -18.40 3.25 18.69
N ALA A 697 -19.04 2.47 17.79
CA ALA A 697 -20.49 2.31 17.76
C ALA A 697 -21.03 1.73 19.09
N MET A 698 -20.35 0.71 19.63
CA MET A 698 -20.72 0.13 20.94
C MET A 698 -20.59 1.16 22.06
N ILE A 699 -19.49 1.93 22.12
CA ILE A 699 -19.28 2.95 23.16
C ILE A 699 -20.37 4.03 23.04
N MET A 700 -20.70 4.48 21.83
CA MET A 700 -21.73 5.46 21.56
C MET A 700 -23.12 4.94 22.00
N ILE A 701 -23.46 3.70 21.63
CA ILE A 701 -24.73 3.07 22.04
C ILE A 701 -24.84 2.97 23.56
N ILE A 702 -23.77 2.56 24.24
CA ILE A 702 -23.72 2.49 25.70
C ILE A 702 -23.87 3.89 26.32
N GLY A 703 -23.14 4.89 25.82
CA GLY A 703 -23.22 6.25 26.30
C GLY A 703 -24.62 6.85 26.18
N ILE A 704 -25.22 6.70 24.98
CA ILE A 704 -26.61 7.12 24.72
C ILE A 704 -27.58 6.31 25.58
N GLY A 705 -27.37 5.01 25.74
CA GLY A 705 -28.17 4.13 26.58
C GLY A 705 -28.18 4.59 28.02
N ILE A 706 -27.02 4.95 28.57
CA ILE A 706 -26.89 5.52 29.93
C ILE A 706 -27.65 6.86 30.04
N ALA A 707 -27.48 7.74 29.05
CA ALA A 707 -28.21 9.02 29.02
C ALA A 707 -29.74 8.81 29.01
N LEU A 708 -30.20 7.91 28.14
CA LEU A 708 -31.62 7.55 28.04
C LEU A 708 -32.13 6.91 29.34
N LEU A 709 -31.37 6.03 30.00
CA LEU A 709 -31.70 5.46 31.30
C LEU A 709 -31.96 6.54 32.35
N PHE A 710 -31.06 7.54 32.37
CA PHE A 710 -31.18 8.65 33.30
C PHE A 710 -32.45 9.49 33.05
N PHE A 711 -32.78 9.76 31.78
CA PHE A 711 -33.94 10.61 31.42
C PHE A 711 -35.26 9.84 31.49
N THR A 712 -35.30 8.59 31.03
CA THR A 712 -36.55 7.80 30.99
C THR A 712 -36.87 7.10 32.31
N ARG A 713 -35.88 6.91 33.18
CA ARG A 713 -35.96 6.13 34.42
C ARG A 713 -36.53 4.72 34.19
N SER A 714 -36.26 4.14 33.03
CA SER A 714 -36.68 2.81 32.61
C SER A 714 -35.53 2.11 31.90
N VAL A 715 -35.32 0.80 32.10
CA VAL A 715 -34.28 0.02 31.43
C VAL A 715 -34.75 -0.45 30.07
N LEU A 716 -36.00 -0.89 29.96
CA LEU A 716 -36.53 -1.45 28.70
C LEU A 716 -36.71 -0.39 27.61
N GLN A 717 -37.07 0.82 27.99
CA GLN A 717 -37.36 1.90 27.04
C GLN A 717 -36.11 2.31 26.21
N PRO A 718 -34.93 2.58 26.78
CA PRO A 718 -33.69 2.77 26.03
C PRO A 718 -33.33 1.60 25.12
N MET A 719 -33.53 0.36 25.59
CA MET A 719 -33.23 -0.82 24.74
C MET A 719 -34.09 -0.87 23.48
N VAL A 720 -35.39 -0.59 23.60
CA VAL A 720 -36.31 -0.53 22.45
C VAL A 720 -35.96 0.61 21.51
N ILE A 721 -35.64 1.79 22.04
CA ILE A 721 -35.22 2.96 21.27
C ILE A 721 -33.94 2.60 20.46
N ILE A 722 -32.91 2.11 21.14
CA ILE A 722 -31.62 1.76 20.51
C ILE A 722 -31.81 0.66 19.47
N ALA A 723 -32.56 -0.40 19.79
CA ALA A 723 -32.85 -1.47 18.83
C ALA A 723 -33.58 -0.92 17.59
N THR A 724 -34.53 0.02 17.77
CA THR A 724 -35.21 0.67 16.66
C THR A 724 -34.26 1.50 15.81
N LEU A 725 -33.36 2.26 16.42
CA LEU A 725 -32.37 3.07 15.71
C LEU A 725 -31.34 2.22 14.94
N VAL A 726 -30.83 1.16 15.57
CA VAL A 726 -29.89 0.22 14.92
C VAL A 726 -30.57 -0.51 13.76
N GLY A 727 -31.78 -1.01 13.93
CA GLY A 727 -32.57 -1.64 12.85
C GLY A 727 -32.84 -0.67 11.70
N THR A 728 -33.19 0.58 12.01
CA THR A 728 -33.38 1.65 11.02
C THR A 728 -32.09 1.96 10.25
N TYR A 729 -30.95 2.03 10.95
CA TYR A 729 -29.63 2.24 10.34
C TYR A 729 -29.31 1.14 9.32
N TYR A 730 -29.39 -0.13 9.72
CA TYR A 730 -29.09 -1.23 8.80
C TYR A 730 -30.04 -1.29 7.60
N THR A 731 -31.32 -0.96 7.80
CA THR A 731 -32.29 -0.87 6.72
C THR A 731 -31.96 0.27 5.76
N ALA A 732 -31.61 1.44 6.29
CA ALA A 732 -31.25 2.61 5.50
C ALA A 732 -29.96 2.39 4.70
N ILE A 733 -28.92 1.81 5.31
CA ILE A 733 -27.65 1.59 4.62
C ILE A 733 -27.77 0.54 3.48
N ASN A 734 -28.59 -0.51 3.68
CA ASN A 734 -28.87 -1.48 2.63
C ASN A 734 -29.66 -0.85 1.46
N LEU A 735 -30.68 -0.06 1.75
CA LEU A 735 -31.41 0.68 0.72
C LEU A 735 -30.51 1.65 -0.03
N THR A 736 -29.61 2.33 0.69
CA THR A 736 -28.64 3.22 0.07
C THR A 736 -27.69 2.46 -0.85
N ALA A 737 -27.22 1.28 -0.45
CA ALA A 737 -26.39 0.42 -1.30
C ALA A 737 -27.13 0.01 -2.59
N LEU A 738 -28.42 -0.33 -2.49
CA LEU A 738 -29.25 -0.65 -3.66
C LEU A 738 -29.44 0.57 -4.56
N ILE A 739 -29.69 1.75 -4.00
CA ILE A 739 -29.80 3.00 -4.76
C ILE A 739 -28.46 3.34 -5.43
N ALA A 740 -27.34 3.24 -4.70
CA ALA A 740 -26.01 3.49 -5.23
C ALA A 740 -25.72 2.58 -6.44
N GLN A 741 -26.06 1.32 -6.33
CA GLN A 741 -25.87 0.34 -7.40
C GLN A 741 -26.75 0.63 -8.63
N HIS A 742 -28.01 0.99 -8.43
CA HIS A 742 -28.98 1.12 -9.52
C HIS A 742 -28.92 2.48 -10.22
N PHE A 743 -28.77 3.58 -9.48
CA PHE A 743 -28.81 4.94 -10.02
C PHE A 743 -27.44 5.55 -10.28
N PHE A 744 -26.46 5.23 -9.45
CA PHE A 744 -25.10 5.80 -9.59
C PHE A 744 -24.13 4.81 -10.25
N HIS A 745 -24.56 3.57 -10.52
CA HIS A 745 -23.72 2.47 -11.02
C HIS A 745 -22.51 2.15 -10.14
N GLU A 746 -22.56 2.55 -8.86
CA GLU A 746 -21.55 2.27 -7.86
C GLU A 746 -21.86 0.94 -7.17
N ARG A 747 -20.97 -0.05 -7.34
CA ARG A 747 -21.17 -1.39 -6.78
C ARG A 747 -20.99 -1.48 -5.27
N MET A 748 -20.31 -0.51 -4.67
CA MET A 748 -19.94 -0.51 -3.26
C MET A 748 -20.17 0.89 -2.65
N LEU A 749 -20.51 0.91 -1.37
CA LEU A 749 -20.54 2.17 -0.62
C LEU A 749 -19.11 2.62 -0.31
N THR A 750 -18.90 3.94 -0.21
CA THR A 750 -17.64 4.50 0.27
C THR A 750 -17.40 4.07 1.71
N TRP A 751 -16.16 3.80 2.05
CA TRP A 751 -15.77 3.17 3.32
C TRP A 751 -16.20 3.95 4.58
N ASN A 752 -16.33 5.26 4.46
CA ASN A 752 -16.68 6.18 5.55
C ASN A 752 -18.21 6.43 5.66
N ALA A 753 -18.99 6.16 4.60
CA ALA A 753 -20.43 6.40 4.59
C ALA A 753 -21.20 5.63 5.68
N PRO A 754 -20.93 4.33 5.95
CA PRO A 754 -21.60 3.61 7.03
C PRO A 754 -21.37 4.23 8.41
N PHE A 755 -20.14 4.66 8.71
CA PHE A 755 -19.78 5.26 9.99
C PHE A 755 -20.53 6.59 10.22
N PHE A 756 -20.47 7.49 9.25
CA PHE A 756 -21.13 8.79 9.39
C PHE A 756 -22.66 8.67 9.40
N THR A 757 -23.20 7.77 8.56
CA THR A 757 -24.64 7.47 8.60
C THR A 757 -25.07 6.95 9.96
N PHE A 758 -24.30 6.04 10.55
CA PHE A 758 -24.59 5.50 11.89
C PHE A 758 -24.64 6.60 12.95
N ILE A 759 -23.59 7.40 13.01
CA ILE A 759 -23.48 8.48 13.99
C ILE A 759 -24.62 9.48 13.82
N MET A 760 -24.86 9.92 12.56
CA MET A 760 -25.90 10.90 12.29
C MET A 760 -27.29 10.36 12.63
N LEU A 761 -27.59 9.16 12.18
CA LEU A 761 -28.92 8.59 12.38
C LEU A 761 -29.21 8.26 13.84
N VAL A 762 -28.20 7.75 14.58
CA VAL A 762 -28.38 7.45 16.00
C VAL A 762 -28.46 8.72 16.83
N ALA A 763 -27.58 9.71 16.58
CA ALA A 763 -27.59 10.97 17.32
C ALA A 763 -28.91 11.76 17.10
N LEU A 764 -29.34 11.88 15.81
CA LEU A 764 -30.55 12.62 15.47
C LEU A 764 -31.83 11.84 15.77
N GLY A 765 -31.80 10.51 15.61
CA GLY A 765 -32.95 9.66 15.87
C GLY A 765 -33.30 9.50 17.35
N VAL A 766 -32.31 9.60 18.22
CA VAL A 766 -32.52 9.60 19.70
C VAL A 766 -33.39 10.78 20.11
N ASP A 767 -33.18 11.96 19.52
CA ASP A 767 -33.91 13.18 19.85
C ASP A 767 -35.42 13.01 19.66
N TYR A 768 -35.83 12.46 18.52
CA TYR A 768 -37.25 12.23 18.26
C TYR A 768 -37.89 11.24 19.24
N SER A 769 -37.13 10.25 19.64
CA SER A 769 -37.54 9.30 20.67
C SER A 769 -37.71 9.97 22.02
N ILE A 770 -36.78 10.87 22.41
CA ILE A 770 -36.85 11.65 23.64
C ILE A 770 -38.07 12.59 23.58
N PHE A 771 -38.31 13.30 22.48
CA PHE A 771 -39.45 14.18 22.33
C PHE A 771 -40.79 13.46 22.57
N LEU A 772 -40.95 12.28 21.91
CA LEU A 772 -42.15 11.47 22.08
C LEU A 772 -42.32 10.98 23.51
N MET A 773 -41.24 10.50 24.14
CA MET A 773 -41.35 9.91 25.47
C MET A 773 -41.44 10.96 26.58
N MET A 774 -40.81 12.12 26.41
CA MET A 774 -41.01 13.24 27.36
C MET A 774 -42.45 13.73 27.32
N ARG A 775 -43.04 13.88 26.13
CA ARG A 775 -44.44 14.25 25.97
C ARG A 775 -45.39 13.20 26.56
N TYR A 776 -45.10 11.92 26.25
CA TYR A 776 -45.86 10.82 26.89
C TYR A 776 -45.83 10.89 28.40
N ARG A 777 -44.68 11.16 28.99
CA ARG A 777 -44.52 11.31 30.44
C ARG A 777 -45.23 12.54 30.98
N ASP A 778 -45.19 13.65 30.27
CA ASP A 778 -45.93 14.86 30.68
C ASP A 778 -47.44 14.58 30.72
N GLU A 779 -48.01 13.86 29.73
CA GLU A 779 -49.42 13.44 29.74
C GLU A 779 -49.73 12.48 30.89
N GLU A 780 -48.84 11.52 31.20
CA GLU A 780 -49.00 10.58 32.32
C GLU A 780 -49.00 11.26 33.68
N LEU A 781 -48.23 12.35 33.82
CA LEU A 781 -48.20 13.14 35.07
C LEU A 781 -49.47 13.96 35.29
N VAL A 782 -50.15 14.36 34.22
CA VAL A 782 -51.38 15.15 34.27
C VAL A 782 -52.62 14.29 34.57
N ASP A 783 -52.72 13.10 33.97
CA ASP A 783 -53.85 12.17 34.08
C ASP A 783 -53.31 10.74 34.27
N PRO A 784 -52.93 10.33 35.50
CA PRO A 784 -52.37 9.01 35.75
C PRO A 784 -53.37 7.89 35.47
N GLY A 785 -52.95 6.88 34.65
CA GLY A 785 -53.67 5.62 34.56
C GLY A 785 -54.10 5.14 33.17
N ASN A 786 -54.07 5.96 32.11
CA ASN A 786 -54.44 5.54 30.76
C ASN A 786 -53.25 5.69 29.78
N GLN A 787 -52.27 4.84 29.97
CA GLN A 787 -50.99 4.88 29.19
C GLN A 787 -51.22 4.77 27.69
N VAL A 788 -52.19 4.01 27.23
CA VAL A 788 -52.57 3.87 25.81
C VAL A 788 -53.09 5.18 25.23
N LYS A 789 -53.93 5.90 26.00
CA LYS A 789 -54.43 7.22 25.60
C LYS A 789 -53.29 8.25 25.52
N HIS A 790 -52.42 8.24 26.54
CA HIS A 790 -51.32 9.21 26.68
C HIS A 790 -50.28 9.07 25.54
N ILE A 791 -49.87 7.81 25.19
CA ILE A 791 -48.95 7.61 24.05
C ILE A 791 -49.59 8.04 22.72
N LEU A 792 -50.88 7.83 22.54
CA LEU A 792 -51.59 8.26 21.35
C LEU A 792 -51.70 9.79 21.27
N GLN A 793 -51.96 10.47 22.38
CA GLN A 793 -51.98 11.93 22.49
C GLN A 793 -50.59 12.50 22.24
N ALA A 794 -49.59 11.96 22.92
CA ALA A 794 -48.19 12.35 22.74
C ALA A 794 -47.73 12.20 21.28
N ALA A 795 -47.98 11.08 20.65
CA ALA A 795 -47.67 10.86 19.23
C ALA A 795 -48.44 11.83 18.30
N THR A 796 -49.69 12.11 18.62
CA THR A 796 -50.51 13.04 17.84
C THR A 796 -49.99 14.47 17.86
N VAL A 797 -49.51 14.93 19.02
CA VAL A 797 -48.97 16.28 19.22
C VAL A 797 -47.53 16.39 18.69
N ILE A 798 -46.67 15.51 19.18
CA ILE A 798 -45.24 15.54 18.77
C ILE A 798 -45.04 15.18 17.31
N GLY A 799 -45.94 14.37 16.73
CA GLY A 799 -45.84 13.95 15.33
C GLY A 799 -45.79 15.13 14.33
N THR A 800 -46.43 16.27 14.61
CA THR A 800 -46.34 17.45 13.76
C THR A 800 -44.95 18.09 13.82
N VAL A 801 -44.39 18.20 15.01
CA VAL A 801 -43.04 18.76 15.25
C VAL A 801 -41.98 17.87 14.59
N VAL A 802 -42.03 16.56 14.86
CA VAL A 802 -41.09 15.60 14.29
C VAL A 802 -41.21 15.51 12.76
N MET A 803 -42.40 15.52 12.19
CA MET A 803 -42.57 15.56 10.72
C MET A 803 -41.93 16.80 10.11
N SER A 804 -42.16 18.00 10.70
CA SER A 804 -41.52 19.21 10.21
C SER A 804 -40.01 19.17 10.36
N ALA A 805 -39.50 18.67 11.47
CA ALA A 805 -38.08 18.49 11.75
C ALA A 805 -37.42 17.55 10.73
N ILE A 806 -38.05 16.41 10.48
CA ILE A 806 -37.50 15.41 9.49
C ILE A 806 -37.51 15.98 8.07
N ILE A 807 -38.52 16.76 7.68
CA ILE A 807 -38.54 17.40 6.35
C ILE A 807 -37.37 18.38 6.24
N ILE A 808 -37.16 19.21 7.26
CA ILE A 808 -36.06 20.19 7.25
C ILE A 808 -34.72 19.47 7.23
N LEU A 809 -34.54 18.49 8.12
CA LEU A 809 -33.29 17.73 8.23
C LEU A 809 -33.01 16.93 6.95
N SER A 810 -34.03 16.28 6.38
CA SER A 810 -33.90 15.59 5.09
C SER A 810 -33.47 16.54 3.98
N GLY A 811 -34.02 17.74 3.94
CA GLY A 811 -33.62 18.76 2.98
C GLY A 811 -32.22 19.32 3.22
N THR A 812 -31.81 19.44 4.50
CA THR A 812 -30.43 19.84 4.85
C THR A 812 -29.43 18.77 4.36
N PHE A 813 -29.74 17.48 4.53
CA PHE A 813 -28.93 16.40 3.97
C PHE A 813 -29.04 16.34 2.44
N ALA A 814 -30.21 16.57 1.85
CA ALA A 814 -30.35 16.64 0.40
C ALA A 814 -29.49 17.73 -0.25
N ALA A 815 -29.22 18.83 0.47
CA ALA A 815 -28.28 19.86 0.03
C ALA A 815 -26.84 19.37 -0.13
N LEU A 816 -26.48 18.19 0.41
CA LEU A 816 -25.17 17.55 0.17
C LEU A 816 -25.09 16.88 -1.21
N ILE A 817 -26.19 16.51 -1.82
CA ILE A 817 -26.21 15.78 -3.11
C ILE A 817 -25.50 16.58 -4.21
N PRO A 818 -25.70 17.92 -4.35
CA PRO A 818 -24.95 18.72 -5.33
C PRO A 818 -23.47 18.95 -5.01
N SER A 819 -22.94 18.46 -3.90
CA SER A 819 -21.52 18.62 -3.52
C SER A 819 -20.55 17.97 -4.52
N GLY A 820 -21.01 16.90 -5.21
CA GLY A 820 -20.16 16.12 -6.10
C GLY A 820 -19.24 15.11 -5.42
N VAL A 821 -19.21 15.06 -4.08
CA VAL A 821 -18.43 14.10 -3.28
C VAL A 821 -19.27 12.87 -2.99
N MET A 822 -18.85 11.70 -3.44
CA MET A 822 -19.66 10.48 -3.37
C MET A 822 -20.02 10.09 -1.94
N THR A 823 -19.07 10.21 -0.99
CA THR A 823 -19.34 10.01 0.44
C THR A 823 -20.50 10.87 0.93
N LEU A 824 -20.49 12.16 0.63
CA LEU A 824 -21.53 13.07 1.10
C LEU A 824 -22.89 12.75 0.48
N ILE A 825 -22.91 12.35 -0.77
CA ILE A 825 -24.13 11.92 -1.48
C ILE A 825 -24.71 10.65 -0.82
N GLN A 826 -23.86 9.65 -0.57
CA GLN A 826 -24.30 8.38 0.04
C GLN A 826 -24.76 8.58 1.48
N VAL A 827 -24.05 9.38 2.27
CA VAL A 827 -24.48 9.75 3.64
C VAL A 827 -25.81 10.50 3.62
N ALA A 828 -25.98 11.45 2.69
CA ALA A 828 -27.24 12.18 2.55
C ALA A 828 -28.40 11.24 2.27
N ILE A 829 -28.28 10.38 1.27
CA ILE A 829 -29.32 9.41 0.91
C ILE A 829 -29.62 8.48 2.09
N ALA A 830 -28.58 7.94 2.74
CA ALA A 830 -28.73 7.02 3.86
C ALA A 830 -29.43 7.66 5.07
N VAL A 831 -29.07 8.89 5.40
CA VAL A 831 -29.69 9.62 6.53
C VAL A 831 -31.14 9.99 6.17
N ILE A 832 -31.41 10.47 4.95
CA ILE A 832 -32.77 10.78 4.52
C ILE A 832 -33.66 9.52 4.58
N LEU A 833 -33.18 8.40 4.05
CA LEU A 833 -33.92 7.12 4.10
C LEU A 833 -34.13 6.68 5.56
N GLY A 834 -33.08 6.78 6.39
CA GLY A 834 -33.15 6.45 7.79
C GLY A 834 -34.16 7.29 8.55
N LEU A 835 -34.19 8.60 8.33
CA LEU A 835 -35.18 9.50 8.93
C LEU A 835 -36.61 9.19 8.43
N MET A 836 -36.80 8.89 7.15
CA MET A 836 -38.09 8.48 6.60
C MET A 836 -38.60 7.15 7.18
N ILE A 837 -37.68 6.18 7.37
CA ILE A 837 -38.00 4.93 8.06
C ILE A 837 -38.34 5.21 9.52
N LEU A 838 -37.53 6.02 10.19
CA LEU A 838 -37.72 6.32 11.61
C LEU A 838 -39.05 7.03 11.88
N VAL A 839 -39.47 8.00 11.05
CA VAL A 839 -40.73 8.72 11.21
C VAL A 839 -41.95 7.78 11.15
N THR A 840 -41.81 6.65 10.43
CA THR A 840 -42.87 5.64 10.32
C THR A 840 -42.79 4.57 11.40
N VAL A 841 -41.59 4.10 11.72
CA VAL A 841 -41.35 2.98 12.65
C VAL A 841 -41.42 3.41 14.10
N LEU A 842 -40.90 4.59 14.46
CA LEU A 842 -40.81 5.05 15.84
C LEU A 842 -42.18 5.11 16.54
N PRO A 843 -43.23 5.78 15.99
CA PRO A 843 -44.53 5.83 16.67
C PRO A 843 -45.18 4.44 16.78
N ILE A 844 -44.96 3.56 15.83
CA ILE A 844 -45.49 2.19 15.85
C ILE A 844 -44.84 1.40 16.98
N ILE A 845 -43.50 1.34 17.01
CA ILE A 845 -42.73 0.51 17.95
C ILE A 845 -42.89 1.03 19.38
N MET A 846 -42.82 2.37 19.56
CA MET A 846 -42.97 2.93 20.91
C MET A 846 -44.39 2.75 21.45
N SER A 847 -45.41 2.87 20.61
CA SER A 847 -46.78 2.59 20.98
C SER A 847 -47.02 1.11 21.31
N ALA A 848 -46.43 0.21 20.50
CA ALA A 848 -46.44 -1.23 20.75
C ALA A 848 -45.75 -1.58 22.07
N TYR A 849 -44.61 -0.97 22.35
CA TYR A 849 -43.87 -1.12 23.60
C TYR A 849 -44.72 -0.68 24.82
N VAL A 850 -45.34 0.51 24.77
CA VAL A 850 -46.17 1.01 25.85
C VAL A 850 -47.35 0.07 26.09
N LYS A 851 -48.01 -0.40 25.04
CA LYS A 851 -49.15 -1.36 25.16
C LYS A 851 -48.74 -2.66 25.82
N LEU A 852 -47.66 -3.31 25.38
CA LEU A 852 -47.18 -4.55 25.97
C LEU A 852 -46.74 -4.39 27.43
N THR A 853 -46.12 -3.26 27.78
CA THR A 853 -45.68 -2.99 29.13
C THR A 853 -46.89 -2.73 30.04
N TYR A 854 -47.97 -2.05 29.55
CA TYR A 854 -49.21 -1.82 30.28
C TYR A 854 -49.98 -3.14 30.52
N ASP A 855 -50.22 -3.91 29.49
CA ASP A 855 -50.93 -5.18 29.59
C ASP A 855 -50.21 -6.16 30.53
N SER A 856 -48.85 -6.19 30.51
CA SER A 856 -48.05 -7.03 31.40
C SER A 856 -48.15 -6.62 32.90
N ARG A 857 -48.29 -5.30 33.20
CA ARG A 857 -48.50 -4.80 34.56
C ARG A 857 -49.88 -5.10 35.07
N VAL A 858 -50.90 -4.94 34.22
CA VAL A 858 -52.30 -5.27 34.55
C VAL A 858 -52.46 -6.76 34.86
N ASN A 859 -51.86 -7.62 34.00
CA ASN A 859 -51.96 -9.10 34.16
C ASN A 859 -51.17 -9.64 35.37
N ARG A 860 -50.15 -8.91 35.87
CA ARG A 860 -49.40 -9.28 37.08
C ARG A 860 -50.01 -8.79 38.39
N GLY A 861 -51.23 -8.18 38.39
CA GLY A 861 -51.93 -7.75 39.59
C GLY A 861 -51.25 -6.67 40.40
N ILE A 862 -50.27 -5.93 39.80
CA ILE A 862 -49.69 -4.76 40.41
C ILE A 862 -50.71 -3.60 40.21
N GLY A 863 -51.81 -3.75 40.91
CA GLY A 863 -52.83 -2.72 41.02
C GLY A 863 -52.21 -1.50 41.64
N ILE A 864 -52.41 -0.38 41.02
CA ILE A 864 -52.14 0.94 41.55
C ILE A 864 -52.99 1.05 42.82
N LYS A 865 -52.38 0.77 43.98
CA LYS A 865 -52.99 1.24 45.26
C LYS A 865 -52.96 2.76 45.19
N ASN A 866 -54.13 3.36 45.01
CA ASN A 866 -54.34 4.78 45.29
C ASN A 866 -53.91 5.08 46.70
N ASN A 867 -52.73 5.57 46.90
CA ASN A 867 -52.41 6.32 48.13
C ASN A 867 -52.82 7.76 47.88
N THR A 868 -54.11 8.01 48.12
CA THR A 868 -54.57 9.29 48.59
C THR A 868 -54.06 9.48 50.00
N LYS A 869 -53.05 10.29 50.17
CA LYS A 869 -52.83 11.22 51.29
C LYS A 869 -51.83 12.30 50.87
#